data_6d139597720eeb99feb14310bdc49203
#
_entry.id   6d139597720eeb99feb14310bdc49203
#
_cell.length_a   1.000
_cell.length_b   1.000
_cell.length_c   1.000
_cell.angle_alpha   90.00
_cell.angle_beta   90.00
_cell.angle_gamma   90.00
#
_symmetry.space_group_name_H-M   'P 1'
#
loop_
_entity.id
_entity.type
_entity.pdbx_description
1 polymer ?
#
loop_
_entity_poly.entity_id
_entity_poly.type
_entity_poly.pdbx_seq_one_letter_code
_entity_poly.pdbx_strand_id
1 'polypeptide(L)'
;MTISVSRRAVLKGTGAGFAASLFMHRAPTLAAETQAHSGNSEWTGYTICDSCNHMPMCGITFHAKGNTVIRIENWKEHPNHFLCSKGIATLQRLYNPNRLLYPLKRTNPKGSDDPGWVRISWDEAIKMIAANLNAVKAKYGADRVLFYCGDPKEPRPPVMRLARYFESPNYGCESSVACNLAYVHAEELSYGQEIAGGPSPKTKCVMIVGKNGSWASPHGFFRNLLAQKARGIKLIVSDIRRTKVAELADIPLQPKPGTDGALAWGMIRVLVKEGLVNQSFIDQWCTGYEELVQYAEKFTPDYVEKETGVKAEDVIAAARMFADGPSAMMLPGQSIPHQHNGCNNVRAYSLLMALTGNVDNVGGSSFDDWPKDYIRWDEGYTRTFIDQQWFNQPEQKAKRIDREFAPIWNEMQVLCSPNALPEMVKAGRIKAFAGFGANLLIWPDPAEYQEAVRNLDFSFATDYFYRDETHHDMDLVLPAAMNYERYAPFGVHGRKVSARKPVKPLGECWEDWKIALTIGAAVTGDSDRFFGGDPVKACDSMLNDWGTSYAERQAMLPNVNVCEWFPAPQKEKFAKGLLRFDDKPGFRTPSGKIEFFSSIQAKHGQPGLPVYVEPPKPTKDYPLKLINGTRRPYITHSKTRGDQPYLLELEPESVINMHPKDAQDRGLKEGDRVWMISPYAATKVRARVRVTILCQPGMVDAQYGWRGDQETQVMIPRKNWDPISGYPCCNDVCIEVVKADEEKKSA
;
A
#
# COMPACT_ATOMS: atom_id res chain seq x y z
N MET A 1 -28.60 -4.22 6.36
CA MET A 1 -29.18 -2.89 6.16
C MET A 1 -28.89 -2.50 4.71
N THR A 2 -29.90 -2.51 3.87
CA THR A 2 -29.81 -2.11 2.48
C THR A 2 -29.75 -0.59 2.45
N ILE A 3 -28.61 0.01 2.14
CA ILE A 3 -28.55 1.44 1.88
C ILE A 3 -28.98 1.63 0.43
N SER A 4 -30.27 1.77 0.23
CA SER A 4 -30.85 2.30 -1.00
C SER A 4 -30.57 3.79 -0.99
N VAL A 5 -29.59 4.25 -1.76
CA VAL A 5 -29.41 5.67 -2.01
C VAL A 5 -30.53 6.08 -2.99
N SER A 6 -31.68 6.42 -2.44
CA SER A 6 -32.80 6.89 -3.27
C SER A 6 -32.47 8.27 -3.85
N ARG A 7 -33.03 8.58 -5.03
CA ARG A 7 -32.96 9.92 -5.65
C ARG A 7 -33.21 11.08 -4.65
N ARG A 8 -34.00 10.86 -3.62
CA ARG A 8 -34.31 11.86 -2.57
C ARG A 8 -33.17 12.12 -1.57
N ALA A 9 -32.31 11.14 -1.32
CA ALA A 9 -31.14 11.34 -0.42
C ALA A 9 -30.03 12.16 -1.09
N VAL A 10 -29.89 12.04 -2.42
CA VAL A 10 -28.96 12.85 -3.24
C VAL A 10 -29.48 14.29 -3.39
N LEU A 11 -30.79 14.51 -3.34
CA LEU A 11 -31.41 15.81 -3.59
C LEU A 11 -31.61 16.70 -2.33
N LYS A 12 -31.33 16.22 -1.14
CA LYS A 12 -31.47 17.01 0.09
C LYS A 12 -30.19 17.69 0.57
N GLY A 13 -29.05 17.49 -0.11
CA GLY A 13 -27.83 18.28 0.08
C GLY A 13 -27.83 19.47 -0.88
N THR A 14 -27.90 20.66 -0.36
CA THR A 14 -27.87 21.93 -1.10
C THR A 14 -26.69 21.96 -2.07
N GLY A 15 -26.95 22.13 -3.36
CA GLY A 15 -25.96 22.37 -4.42
C GLY A 15 -25.54 21.17 -5.26
N ALA A 16 -25.53 19.94 -4.72
CA ALA A 16 -25.10 18.74 -5.45
C ALA A 16 -26.13 18.24 -6.49
N GLY A 17 -27.37 18.65 -6.37
CA GLY A 17 -28.45 18.24 -7.27
C GLY A 17 -28.24 18.65 -8.73
N PHE A 18 -27.56 19.77 -8.97
CA PHE A 18 -27.32 20.27 -10.33
C PHE A 18 -26.19 19.52 -11.03
N ALA A 19 -25.12 19.13 -10.29
CA ALA A 19 -24.02 18.37 -10.89
C ALA A 19 -24.43 16.90 -11.16
N ALA A 20 -25.17 16.27 -10.25
CA ALA A 20 -25.67 14.91 -10.46
C ALA A 20 -26.68 14.78 -11.59
N SER A 21 -27.54 15.79 -11.81
CA SER A 21 -28.48 15.81 -12.95
C SER A 21 -27.78 16.04 -14.29
N LEU A 22 -26.73 16.85 -14.35
CA LEU A 22 -25.90 17.03 -15.52
C LEU A 22 -25.12 15.75 -15.89
N PHE A 23 -24.62 15.01 -14.91
CA PHE A 23 -23.95 13.73 -15.11
C PHE A 23 -24.88 12.66 -15.68
N MET A 24 -26.12 12.57 -15.18
CA MET A 24 -27.08 11.58 -15.68
C MET A 24 -27.59 11.85 -17.09
N HIS A 25 -27.60 13.12 -17.56
CA HIS A 25 -28.05 13.45 -18.89
C HIS A 25 -26.97 13.34 -19.98
N ARG A 26 -25.68 13.32 -19.60
CA ARG A 26 -24.57 13.10 -20.56
C ARG A 26 -24.13 11.63 -20.68
N ALA A 27 -24.37 10.80 -19.67
CA ALA A 27 -24.02 9.38 -19.72
C ALA A 27 -24.70 8.62 -20.89
N PRO A 28 -25.96 8.88 -21.27
CA PRO A 28 -26.58 8.24 -22.42
C PRO A 28 -25.94 8.57 -23.77
N THR A 29 -25.36 9.76 -23.93
CA THR A 29 -24.74 10.17 -25.19
C THR A 29 -23.37 9.57 -25.45
N LEU A 30 -22.58 9.31 -24.38
CA LEU A 30 -21.31 8.60 -24.46
C LEU A 30 -21.49 7.08 -24.61
N ALA A 31 -22.55 6.51 -24.03
CA ALA A 31 -22.90 5.11 -24.19
C ALA A 31 -23.50 4.77 -25.58
N ALA A 32 -23.96 5.76 -26.33
CA ALA A 32 -24.56 5.56 -27.66
C ALA A 32 -23.53 5.25 -28.76
N GLU A 33 -22.25 5.54 -28.54
CA GLU A 33 -21.18 5.21 -29.49
C GLU A 33 -20.60 3.80 -29.30
N THR A 34 -20.86 3.14 -28.15
CA THR A 34 -20.49 1.76 -27.93
C THR A 34 -21.69 0.86 -28.25
N GLN A 35 -21.55 -0.08 -29.19
CA GLN A 35 -22.59 -1.04 -29.55
C GLN A 35 -23.24 -1.61 -28.29
N ALA A 36 -24.40 -1.11 -27.93
CA ALA A 36 -25.18 -1.54 -26.79
C ALA A 36 -25.54 -3.03 -26.94
N HIS A 37 -25.39 -3.81 -25.87
CA HIS A 37 -26.20 -5.03 -25.78
C HIS A 37 -27.67 -4.61 -25.89
N SER A 38 -28.34 -5.16 -26.87
CA SER A 38 -29.75 -4.90 -27.21
C SER A 38 -30.67 -5.45 -26.12
N GLY A 39 -30.80 -4.74 -25.02
CA GLY A 39 -31.70 -5.09 -23.94
C GLY A 39 -31.78 -3.96 -22.91
N ASN A 40 -32.94 -3.32 -22.83
CA ASN A 40 -33.27 -2.31 -21.84
C ASN A 40 -33.53 -2.95 -20.46
N SER A 41 -33.22 -4.25 -20.30
CA SER A 41 -33.43 -5.02 -19.07
C SER A 41 -32.33 -4.73 -18.03
N GLU A 42 -32.74 -4.58 -16.79
CA GLU A 42 -31.83 -4.49 -15.66
C GLU A 42 -31.21 -5.85 -15.34
N TRP A 43 -29.90 -5.87 -15.07
CA TRP A 43 -29.19 -7.07 -14.67
C TRP A 43 -28.19 -6.78 -13.53
N THR A 44 -27.74 -7.84 -12.87
CA THR A 44 -26.84 -7.73 -11.71
C THR A 44 -25.44 -8.20 -12.07
N GLY A 45 -24.45 -7.38 -11.73
CA GLY A 45 -23.03 -7.67 -11.83
C GLY A 45 -22.33 -7.67 -10.48
N TYR A 46 -21.10 -8.20 -10.46
CA TYR A 46 -20.29 -8.38 -9.26
C TYR A 46 -18.86 -7.96 -9.52
N THR A 47 -18.30 -7.19 -8.60
CA THR A 47 -16.90 -6.74 -8.66
C THR A 47 -16.34 -6.50 -7.27
N ILE A 48 -15.08 -6.09 -7.21
CA ILE A 48 -14.33 -5.81 -5.99
C ILE A 48 -13.96 -4.33 -5.96
N CYS A 49 -14.07 -3.71 -4.79
CA CYS A 49 -13.70 -2.32 -4.60
C CYS A 49 -12.18 -2.14 -4.70
N ASP A 50 -11.72 -1.20 -5.50
CA ASP A 50 -10.32 -0.86 -5.74
C ASP A 50 -9.87 0.46 -5.07
N SER A 51 -10.67 1.00 -4.13
CA SER A 51 -10.37 2.28 -3.50
C SER A 51 -9.32 2.24 -2.40
N CYS A 52 -9.01 1.08 -1.85
CA CYS A 52 -7.96 0.91 -0.85
C CYS A 52 -7.41 -0.53 -0.89
N ASN A 53 -6.24 -0.73 -0.27
CA ASN A 53 -5.56 -2.04 -0.25
C ASN A 53 -5.89 -2.87 0.99
N HIS A 54 -7.09 -2.75 1.52
CA HIS A 54 -7.50 -3.63 2.60
C HIS A 54 -7.76 -5.05 2.09
N MET A 55 -7.18 -6.03 2.74
CA MET A 55 -7.37 -7.44 2.41
C MET A 55 -8.28 -8.13 3.43
N PRO A 56 -9.30 -8.89 3.00
CA PRO A 56 -9.83 -8.94 1.63
C PRO A 56 -10.51 -7.64 1.22
N MET A 57 -10.40 -7.29 -0.07
CA MET A 57 -11.08 -6.10 -0.60
C MET A 57 -12.59 -6.25 -0.51
N CYS A 58 -13.32 -5.12 -0.47
CA CYS A 58 -14.77 -5.16 -0.30
C CYS A 58 -15.49 -5.60 -1.57
N GLY A 59 -16.43 -6.52 -1.44
CA GLY A 59 -17.28 -6.97 -2.54
C GLY A 59 -18.38 -5.95 -2.87
N ILE A 60 -18.59 -5.70 -4.15
CA ILE A 60 -19.61 -4.81 -4.70
C ILE A 60 -20.57 -5.62 -5.57
N THR A 61 -21.84 -5.58 -5.25
CA THR A 61 -22.93 -5.89 -6.17
C THR A 61 -23.34 -4.61 -6.88
N PHE A 62 -23.47 -4.63 -8.20
CA PHE A 62 -23.99 -3.51 -8.95
C PHE A 62 -25.15 -3.91 -9.84
N HIS A 63 -26.02 -2.97 -10.14
CA HIS A 63 -27.13 -3.13 -11.08
C HIS A 63 -26.87 -2.27 -12.30
N ALA A 64 -27.00 -2.88 -13.45
CA ALA A 64 -26.79 -2.19 -14.73
C ALA A 64 -28.03 -2.29 -15.61
N LYS A 65 -28.28 -1.24 -16.38
CA LYS A 65 -29.27 -1.21 -17.43
C LYS A 65 -28.55 -1.08 -18.77
N GLY A 66 -28.65 -2.12 -19.60
CA GLY A 66 -27.74 -2.28 -20.74
C GLY A 66 -26.30 -2.31 -20.24
N ASN A 67 -25.44 -1.37 -20.67
CA ASN A 67 -24.04 -1.25 -20.25
C ASN A 67 -23.80 -0.16 -19.16
N THR A 68 -24.86 0.43 -18.62
CA THR A 68 -24.74 1.53 -17.64
C THR A 68 -25.02 1.03 -16.23
N VAL A 69 -24.04 1.14 -15.34
CA VAL A 69 -24.22 0.86 -13.90
C VAL A 69 -25.07 1.98 -13.30
N ILE A 70 -26.23 1.61 -12.75
CA ILE A 70 -27.21 2.57 -12.24
C ILE A 70 -27.28 2.60 -10.71
N ARG A 71 -26.81 1.55 -10.04
CA ARG A 71 -26.84 1.40 -8.59
C ARG A 71 -25.78 0.42 -8.11
N ILE A 72 -25.27 0.64 -6.92
CA ILE A 72 -24.35 -0.29 -6.23
C ILE A 72 -24.85 -0.61 -4.83
N GLU A 73 -24.47 -1.78 -4.33
CA GLU A 73 -24.76 -2.23 -2.98
C GLU A 73 -23.69 -3.20 -2.48
N ASN A 74 -23.76 -3.59 -1.22
CA ASN A 74 -22.89 -4.59 -0.63
C ASN A 74 -23.10 -5.96 -1.31
N TRP A 75 -22.02 -6.64 -1.67
CA TRP A 75 -22.08 -8.04 -2.08
C TRP A 75 -22.17 -8.91 -0.83
N LYS A 76 -23.37 -9.37 -0.49
CA LYS A 76 -23.70 -10.00 0.81
C LYS A 76 -22.93 -11.30 1.06
N GLU A 77 -22.73 -12.10 0.04
CA GLU A 77 -22.06 -13.40 0.10
C GLU A 77 -20.53 -13.27 0.15
N HIS A 78 -20.01 -12.07 -0.14
CA HIS A 78 -18.58 -11.82 -0.11
C HIS A 78 -18.04 -11.77 1.33
N PRO A 79 -16.84 -12.31 1.62
CA PRO A 79 -16.24 -12.29 2.96
C PRO A 79 -16.14 -10.90 3.60
N ASN A 80 -15.86 -9.88 2.80
CA ASN A 80 -15.91 -8.49 3.20
C ASN A 80 -17.01 -7.76 2.44
N HIS A 81 -18.22 -7.81 2.98
CA HIS A 81 -19.47 -7.37 2.35
C HIS A 81 -19.93 -5.97 2.78
N PHE A 82 -19.02 -5.08 3.14
CA PHE A 82 -19.37 -3.73 3.56
C PHE A 82 -18.62 -2.69 2.75
N LEU A 83 -19.38 -1.71 2.21
CA LEU A 83 -18.82 -0.56 1.51
C LEU A 83 -18.77 0.65 2.46
N CYS A 84 -17.62 1.31 2.52
CA CYS A 84 -17.48 2.61 3.16
C CYS A 84 -17.78 3.74 2.15
N SER A 85 -17.76 5.00 2.61
CA SER A 85 -17.96 6.19 1.76
C SER A 85 -17.07 6.17 0.51
N LYS A 86 -15.82 5.72 0.65
CA LYS A 86 -14.86 5.61 -0.47
C LYS A 86 -15.31 4.58 -1.52
N GLY A 87 -15.79 3.42 -1.07
CA GLY A 87 -16.30 2.37 -1.96
C GLY A 87 -17.60 2.77 -2.67
N ILE A 88 -18.50 3.46 -1.96
CA ILE A 88 -19.74 3.99 -2.55
C ILE A 88 -19.44 5.05 -3.62
N ALA A 89 -18.45 5.90 -3.39
CA ALA A 89 -18.08 6.96 -4.32
C ALA A 89 -17.37 6.46 -5.61
N THR A 90 -17.01 5.17 -5.70
CA THR A 90 -16.36 4.60 -6.91
C THR A 90 -17.24 4.72 -8.17
N LEU A 91 -18.56 4.73 -8.01
CA LEU A 91 -19.48 4.92 -9.14
C LEU A 91 -19.34 6.31 -9.78
N GLN A 92 -19.07 7.35 -8.98
CA GLN A 92 -18.82 8.71 -9.53
C GLN A 92 -17.53 8.74 -10.35
N ARG A 93 -16.52 7.97 -9.95
CA ARG A 93 -15.27 7.85 -10.68
C ARG A 93 -15.46 7.15 -12.03
N LEU A 94 -16.31 6.11 -12.08
CA LEU A 94 -16.61 5.39 -13.32
C LEU A 94 -17.14 6.31 -14.42
N TYR A 95 -18.04 7.23 -14.08
CA TYR A 95 -18.68 8.16 -15.02
C TYR A 95 -18.15 9.58 -14.95
N ASN A 96 -16.96 9.77 -14.40
CA ASN A 96 -16.32 11.08 -14.38
C ASN A 96 -15.98 11.52 -15.83
N PRO A 97 -16.39 12.73 -16.28
CA PRO A 97 -16.18 13.19 -17.66
C PRO A 97 -14.70 13.35 -18.03
N ASN A 98 -13.80 13.43 -17.05
CA ASN A 98 -12.36 13.58 -17.27
C ASN A 98 -11.64 12.24 -17.43
N ARG A 99 -12.35 11.12 -17.55
CA ARG A 99 -11.71 9.82 -17.80
C ARG A 99 -10.94 9.80 -19.11
N LEU A 100 -9.78 9.16 -19.09
CA LEU A 100 -9.10 8.72 -20.30
C LEU A 100 -9.92 7.64 -20.97
N LEU A 101 -10.24 7.83 -22.26
CA LEU A 101 -11.08 6.92 -23.02
C LEU A 101 -10.38 6.29 -24.23
N TYR A 102 -9.21 6.78 -24.60
CA TYR A 102 -8.40 6.29 -25.73
C TYR A 102 -6.92 6.54 -25.50
N PRO A 103 -6.01 5.76 -26.18
CA PRO A 103 -4.59 5.97 -26.08
C PRO A 103 -4.17 7.34 -26.60
N LEU A 104 -3.24 7.98 -25.87
CA LEU A 104 -2.67 9.29 -26.20
C LEU A 104 -1.18 9.16 -26.45
N LYS A 105 -0.70 9.79 -27.53
CA LYS A 105 0.70 9.89 -27.91
C LYS A 105 1.16 11.34 -27.81
N ARG A 106 2.32 11.55 -27.21
CA ARG A 106 3.02 12.83 -27.23
C ARG A 106 3.57 13.12 -28.61
N THR A 107 3.46 14.38 -29.05
CA THR A 107 4.05 14.85 -30.32
C THR A 107 5.12 15.91 -30.15
N ASN A 108 5.07 16.68 -29.06
CA ASN A 108 6.07 17.69 -28.75
C ASN A 108 7.25 17.08 -27.95
N PRO A 109 8.43 17.66 -27.95
CA PRO A 109 9.56 17.19 -27.15
C PRO A 109 9.24 17.11 -25.65
N LYS A 110 9.84 16.18 -24.93
CA LYS A 110 9.73 16.13 -23.47
C LYS A 110 10.26 17.43 -22.86
N GLY A 111 9.61 17.92 -21.82
CA GLY A 111 9.91 19.19 -21.17
C GLY A 111 9.29 20.42 -21.85
N SER A 112 8.53 20.26 -22.95
CA SER A 112 7.71 21.34 -23.50
C SER A 112 6.51 21.62 -22.60
N ASP A 113 6.08 22.89 -22.48
CA ASP A 113 4.90 23.28 -21.68
C ASP A 113 3.61 22.56 -22.13
N ASP A 114 3.46 22.35 -23.45
CA ASP A 114 2.39 21.55 -24.04
C ASP A 114 2.96 20.23 -24.55
N PRO A 115 2.51 19.08 -24.03
CA PRO A 115 2.90 17.77 -24.54
C PRO A 115 2.45 17.49 -25.98
N GLY A 116 1.45 18.20 -26.50
CA GLY A 116 0.91 17.98 -27.84
C GLY A 116 0.22 16.62 -27.97
N TRP A 117 -0.65 16.26 -27.02
CA TRP A 117 -1.31 14.96 -27.00
C TRP A 117 -2.22 14.74 -28.20
N VAL A 118 -2.03 13.62 -28.91
CA VAL A 118 -2.91 13.17 -30.00
C VAL A 118 -3.43 11.76 -29.69
N ARG A 119 -4.70 11.54 -30.04
CA ARG A 119 -5.32 10.20 -29.97
C ARG A 119 -4.70 9.30 -31.04
N ILE A 120 -4.36 8.06 -30.66
CA ILE A 120 -3.91 6.99 -31.55
C ILE A 120 -4.73 5.72 -31.32
N SER A 121 -4.60 4.75 -32.23
CA SER A 121 -5.20 3.44 -32.03
C SER A 121 -4.40 2.57 -31.05
N TRP A 122 -5.05 1.54 -30.47
CA TRP A 122 -4.34 0.53 -29.68
C TRP A 122 -3.24 -0.18 -30.47
N ASP A 123 -3.50 -0.51 -31.75
CA ASP A 123 -2.49 -1.15 -32.61
C ASP A 123 -1.24 -0.28 -32.78
N GLU A 124 -1.42 1.03 -32.96
CA GLU A 124 -0.29 1.97 -33.03
C GLU A 124 0.44 2.04 -31.68
N ALA A 125 -0.31 2.14 -30.57
CA ALA A 125 0.26 2.20 -29.24
C ALA A 125 1.10 0.93 -28.92
N ILE A 126 0.56 -0.27 -29.17
CA ILE A 126 1.25 -1.54 -28.91
C ILE A 126 2.49 -1.68 -29.80
N LYS A 127 2.39 -1.34 -31.09
CA LYS A 127 3.54 -1.35 -32.01
C LYS A 127 4.63 -0.40 -31.56
N MET A 128 4.25 0.81 -31.13
CA MET A 128 5.21 1.81 -30.63
C MET A 128 5.90 1.33 -29.35
N ILE A 129 5.16 0.77 -28.39
CA ILE A 129 5.71 0.22 -27.14
C ILE A 129 6.69 -0.91 -27.47
N ALA A 130 6.27 -1.89 -28.29
CA ALA A 130 7.13 -3.03 -28.63
C ALA A 130 8.40 -2.58 -29.35
N ALA A 131 8.30 -1.67 -30.30
CA ALA A 131 9.46 -1.15 -31.06
C ALA A 131 10.47 -0.47 -30.11
N ASN A 132 10.00 0.44 -29.24
CA ASN A 132 10.88 1.21 -28.36
C ASN A 132 11.50 0.34 -27.25
N LEU A 133 10.72 -0.53 -26.59
CA LEU A 133 11.25 -1.43 -25.56
C LEU A 133 12.29 -2.40 -26.16
N ASN A 134 12.02 -2.98 -27.35
CA ASN A 134 12.97 -3.86 -28.02
C ASN A 134 14.21 -3.10 -28.54
N ALA A 135 14.09 -1.85 -28.95
CA ALA A 135 15.22 -1.00 -29.29
C ALA A 135 16.12 -0.74 -28.06
N VAL A 136 15.53 -0.44 -26.91
CA VAL A 136 16.26 -0.29 -25.64
C VAL A 136 16.94 -1.61 -25.26
N LYS A 137 16.23 -2.74 -25.35
CA LYS A 137 16.79 -4.07 -25.06
C LYS A 137 17.96 -4.40 -25.98
N ALA A 138 17.82 -4.17 -27.27
CA ALA A 138 18.86 -4.46 -28.27
C ALA A 138 20.11 -3.59 -28.09
N LYS A 139 19.91 -2.30 -27.76
CA LYS A 139 21.01 -1.33 -27.65
C LYS A 139 21.75 -1.39 -26.32
N TYR A 140 21.01 -1.61 -25.22
CA TYR A 140 21.54 -1.41 -23.88
C TYR A 140 21.39 -2.64 -22.97
N GLY A 141 20.50 -3.57 -23.28
CA GLY A 141 20.14 -4.71 -22.46
C GLY A 141 18.73 -4.62 -21.86
N ALA A 142 18.13 -5.75 -21.53
CA ALA A 142 16.78 -5.83 -20.97
C ALA A 142 16.68 -5.19 -19.58
N ASP A 143 17.75 -5.24 -18.81
CA ASP A 143 17.87 -4.63 -17.47
C ASP A 143 17.82 -3.10 -17.47
N ARG A 144 17.73 -2.46 -18.64
CA ARG A 144 17.59 -1.01 -18.78
C ARG A 144 16.13 -0.54 -18.78
N VAL A 145 15.18 -1.45 -18.62
CA VAL A 145 13.75 -1.15 -18.54
C VAL A 145 13.25 -1.41 -17.12
N LEU A 146 12.64 -0.39 -16.50
CA LEU A 146 11.91 -0.55 -15.25
C LEU A 146 10.44 -0.79 -15.55
N PHE A 147 9.92 -1.95 -15.13
CA PHE A 147 8.50 -2.24 -15.10
C PHE A 147 7.95 -1.92 -13.72
N TYR A 148 6.87 -1.15 -13.67
CA TYR A 148 6.29 -0.67 -12.43
C TYR A 148 4.78 -0.89 -12.40
N CYS A 149 4.26 -1.33 -11.25
CA CYS A 149 2.84 -1.47 -10.99
C CYS A 149 2.43 -0.64 -9.76
N GLY A 150 1.48 0.28 -9.94
CA GLY A 150 0.90 1.07 -8.85
C GLY A 150 -0.22 0.33 -8.11
N ASP A 151 -1.00 1.09 -7.37
CA ASP A 151 -2.25 0.63 -6.76
C ASP A 151 -3.46 0.93 -7.69
N PRO A 152 -4.46 0.07 -7.72
CA PRO A 152 -4.60 -1.20 -6.99
C PRO A 152 -3.63 -2.29 -7.47
N LYS A 153 -3.35 -3.25 -6.59
CA LYS A 153 -2.36 -4.33 -6.80
C LYS A 153 -2.74 -5.36 -7.88
N GLU A 154 -3.95 -5.28 -8.39
CA GLU A 154 -4.53 -6.30 -9.28
C GLU A 154 -3.74 -6.53 -10.59
N PRO A 155 -3.07 -5.52 -11.20
CA PRO A 155 -2.25 -5.76 -12.39
C PRO A 155 -0.84 -6.31 -12.12
N ARG A 156 -0.43 -6.51 -10.88
CA ARG A 156 0.92 -7.00 -10.55
C ARG A 156 1.30 -8.31 -11.22
N PRO A 157 0.46 -9.38 -11.23
CA PRO A 157 0.82 -10.64 -11.85
C PRO A 157 1.17 -10.54 -13.34
N PRO A 158 0.34 -9.96 -14.21
CA PRO A 158 0.68 -9.86 -15.62
C PRO A 158 1.83 -8.90 -15.92
N VAL A 159 2.03 -7.83 -15.13
CA VAL A 159 3.17 -6.92 -15.28
C VAL A 159 4.47 -7.59 -14.86
N MET A 160 4.47 -8.38 -13.78
CA MET A 160 5.61 -9.19 -13.37
C MET A 160 5.95 -10.26 -14.41
N ARG A 161 4.92 -10.93 -14.99
CA ARG A 161 5.09 -11.86 -16.11
C ARG A 161 5.73 -11.17 -17.33
N LEU A 162 5.25 -9.98 -17.68
CA LEU A 162 5.83 -9.16 -18.74
C LEU A 162 7.30 -8.87 -18.49
N ALA A 163 7.66 -8.38 -17.30
CA ALA A 163 9.06 -8.11 -16.92
C ALA A 163 9.93 -9.38 -17.03
N ARG A 164 9.42 -10.52 -16.51
CA ARG A 164 10.10 -11.82 -16.54
C ARG A 164 10.47 -12.26 -17.97
N TYR A 165 9.52 -12.23 -18.87
CA TYR A 165 9.73 -12.71 -20.23
C TYR A 165 10.31 -11.67 -21.18
N PHE A 166 10.27 -10.41 -20.83
CA PHE A 166 11.13 -9.37 -21.40
C PHE A 166 12.58 -9.51 -20.96
N GLU A 167 12.84 -10.26 -19.88
CA GLU A 167 14.14 -10.51 -19.24
C GLU A 167 14.69 -9.30 -18.46
N SER A 168 13.81 -8.44 -17.95
CA SER A 168 14.22 -7.37 -17.03
C SER A 168 14.03 -7.80 -15.58
N PRO A 169 15.09 -7.77 -14.75
CA PRO A 169 14.97 -8.01 -13.32
C PRO A 169 14.42 -6.79 -12.57
N ASN A 170 14.24 -5.65 -13.26
CA ASN A 170 13.76 -4.41 -12.69
C ASN A 170 12.23 -4.36 -12.75
N TYR A 171 11.60 -5.14 -11.89
CA TYR A 171 10.18 -5.08 -11.60
C TYR A 171 9.97 -4.57 -10.18
N GLY A 172 9.23 -3.47 -10.05
CA GLY A 172 8.87 -2.87 -8.78
C GLY A 172 7.39 -2.52 -8.72
N CYS A 173 6.92 -2.22 -7.54
CA CYS A 173 5.54 -1.81 -7.36
C CYS A 173 5.41 -0.73 -6.27
N GLU A 174 4.22 -0.19 -6.10
CA GLU A 174 3.95 0.81 -5.07
C GLU A 174 4.34 0.30 -3.67
N SER A 175 4.16 -0.98 -3.39
CA SER A 175 4.55 -1.55 -2.09
C SER A 175 6.05 -1.56 -1.86
N SER A 176 6.88 -1.56 -2.90
CA SER A 176 8.34 -1.44 -2.81
C SER A 176 8.84 0.00 -2.86
N VAL A 177 7.95 0.99 -2.91
CA VAL A 177 8.28 2.43 -2.89
C VAL A 177 7.96 3.05 -1.53
N ALA A 178 6.71 2.96 -1.10
CA ALA A 178 6.20 3.72 0.05
C ALA A 178 4.97 3.07 0.70
N CYS A 179 4.89 1.74 0.78
CA CYS A 179 3.76 1.05 1.38
C CYS A 179 4.19 -0.04 2.38
N ASN A 180 3.61 -1.25 2.31
CA ASN A 180 3.72 -2.24 3.38
C ASN A 180 4.96 -3.13 3.33
N LEU A 181 5.62 -3.27 2.21
CA LEU A 181 6.73 -4.23 2.14
C LEU A 181 7.90 -3.91 3.06
N ALA A 182 8.04 -2.66 3.55
CA ALA A 182 9.08 -2.37 4.53
C ALA A 182 8.84 -3.02 5.90
N TYR A 183 7.58 -3.14 6.36
CA TYR A 183 7.35 -3.90 7.60
C TYR A 183 7.44 -5.41 7.37
N VAL A 184 6.99 -5.90 6.19
CA VAL A 184 7.18 -7.30 5.78
C VAL A 184 8.66 -7.64 5.77
N HIS A 185 9.48 -6.81 5.15
CA HIS A 185 10.94 -6.95 5.10
C HIS A 185 11.57 -6.98 6.51
N ALA A 186 11.08 -6.15 7.42
CA ALA A 186 11.52 -6.16 8.82
C ALA A 186 11.19 -7.49 9.53
N GLU A 187 10.02 -8.04 9.29
CA GLU A 187 9.62 -9.34 9.84
C GLU A 187 10.40 -10.49 9.20
N GLU A 188 10.64 -10.43 7.90
CA GLU A 188 11.46 -11.42 7.18
C GLU A 188 12.91 -11.49 7.70
N LEU A 189 13.49 -10.36 8.11
CA LEU A 189 14.82 -10.32 8.74
C LEU A 189 14.90 -11.09 10.07
N SER A 190 13.78 -11.26 10.75
CA SER A 190 13.72 -11.98 12.03
C SER A 190 13.12 -13.39 11.90
N TYR A 191 12.07 -13.54 11.07
CA TYR A 191 11.28 -14.78 10.98
C TYR A 191 11.42 -15.51 9.64
N GLY A 192 12.09 -14.89 8.65
CA GLY A 192 12.24 -15.42 7.29
C GLY A 192 10.96 -15.29 6.43
N GLN A 193 9.90 -14.72 6.97
CA GLN A 193 8.64 -14.44 6.25
C GLN A 193 7.75 -13.49 7.04
N GLU A 194 6.74 -12.90 6.36
CA GLU A 194 5.73 -12.04 6.98
C GLU A 194 4.91 -12.80 8.03
N ILE A 195 4.63 -12.12 9.12
CA ILE A 195 3.68 -12.57 10.12
C ILE A 195 2.30 -12.00 9.78
N ALA A 196 1.42 -12.86 9.32
CA ALA A 196 0.09 -12.51 8.85
C ALA A 196 -0.99 -12.82 9.91
N GLY A 197 -2.22 -12.49 9.55
CA GLY A 197 -3.40 -12.88 10.28
C GLY A 197 -4.04 -11.75 11.08
N GLY A 198 -5.17 -12.08 11.67
CA GLY A 198 -5.97 -11.19 12.52
C GLY A 198 -6.47 -11.93 13.76
N PRO A 199 -7.03 -11.19 14.72
CA PRO A 199 -7.48 -11.81 15.97
C PRO A 199 -8.53 -12.89 15.71
N SER A 200 -8.31 -14.04 16.32
CA SER A 200 -9.21 -15.20 16.33
C SER A 200 -10.08 -15.21 17.58
N PRO A 201 -11.10 -16.10 17.66
CA PRO A 201 -11.86 -16.32 18.89
C PRO A 201 -11.01 -16.72 20.11
N LYS A 202 -9.81 -17.22 19.90
CA LYS A 202 -8.88 -17.65 20.95
C LYS A 202 -7.88 -16.56 21.36
N THR A 203 -7.77 -15.48 20.60
CA THR A 203 -6.88 -14.36 20.91
C THR A 203 -7.35 -13.63 22.17
N LYS A 204 -6.46 -13.45 23.15
CA LYS A 204 -6.76 -12.77 24.42
C LYS A 204 -6.25 -11.33 24.46
N CYS A 205 -5.11 -11.08 23.84
CA CYS A 205 -4.51 -9.74 23.79
C CYS A 205 -4.10 -9.38 22.37
N VAL A 206 -4.36 -8.12 21.97
CA VAL A 206 -3.85 -7.55 20.71
C VAL A 206 -3.10 -6.27 21.01
N MET A 207 -1.87 -6.18 20.55
CA MET A 207 -1.12 -4.94 20.50
C MET A 207 -1.19 -4.35 19.10
N ILE A 208 -1.69 -3.14 18.98
CA ILE A 208 -1.79 -2.39 17.72
C ILE A 208 -0.78 -1.25 17.76
N VAL A 209 0.07 -1.15 16.74
CA VAL A 209 1.15 -0.19 16.68
C VAL A 209 1.02 0.66 15.42
N GLY A 210 0.81 1.97 15.57
CA GLY A 210 0.76 2.93 14.46
C GLY A 210 -0.31 2.65 13.40
N LYS A 211 -1.46 2.04 13.79
CA LYS A 211 -2.49 1.55 12.85
C LYS A 211 -3.87 2.11 13.18
N ASN A 212 -4.28 3.16 12.49
CA ASN A 212 -5.62 3.71 12.64
C ASN A 212 -6.62 3.09 11.65
N GLY A 213 -7.08 1.89 11.95
CA GLY A 213 -8.08 1.18 11.12
C GLY A 213 -9.45 1.83 11.10
N SER A 214 -9.79 2.70 12.05
CA SER A 214 -11.06 3.43 12.04
C SER A 214 -11.21 4.38 10.84
N TRP A 215 -10.08 4.84 10.31
CA TRP A 215 -10.03 5.69 9.11
C TRP A 215 -9.63 4.90 7.86
N ALA A 216 -8.58 4.10 7.96
CA ALA A 216 -8.03 3.40 6.80
C ALA A 216 -8.95 2.25 6.32
N SER A 217 -9.54 1.50 7.25
CA SER A 217 -10.35 0.32 6.98
C SER A 217 -11.53 0.19 7.96
N PRO A 218 -12.53 1.10 7.89
CA PRO A 218 -13.60 1.17 8.90
C PRO A 218 -14.45 -0.10 8.94
N HIS A 219 -14.69 -0.75 7.82
CA HIS A 219 -15.57 -1.93 7.76
C HIS A 219 -14.82 -3.26 7.89
N GLY A 220 -13.59 -3.35 7.43
CA GLY A 220 -12.79 -4.57 7.61
C GLY A 220 -12.17 -4.63 9.01
N PHE A 221 -11.13 -3.85 9.22
CA PHE A 221 -10.34 -3.89 10.44
C PHE A 221 -11.10 -3.37 11.67
N PHE A 222 -11.63 -2.14 11.61
CA PHE A 222 -12.18 -1.48 12.81
C PHE A 222 -13.45 -2.16 13.32
N ARG A 223 -14.34 -2.57 12.43
CA ARG A 223 -15.54 -3.33 12.80
C ARG A 223 -15.18 -4.68 13.45
N ASN A 224 -14.20 -5.40 12.88
CA ASN A 224 -13.72 -6.64 13.48
C ASN A 224 -13.13 -6.39 14.88
N LEU A 225 -12.34 -5.34 15.04
CA LEU A 225 -11.78 -4.94 16.33
C LEU A 225 -12.87 -4.68 17.38
N LEU A 226 -13.94 -3.97 17.01
CA LEU A 226 -15.10 -3.73 17.90
C LEU A 226 -15.76 -5.05 18.32
N ALA A 227 -15.94 -5.99 17.39
CA ALA A 227 -16.49 -7.31 17.70
C ALA A 227 -15.59 -8.11 18.65
N GLN A 228 -14.26 -8.04 18.47
CA GLN A 228 -13.30 -8.68 19.36
C GLN A 228 -13.33 -8.03 20.76
N LYS A 229 -13.35 -6.68 20.81
CA LYS A 229 -13.43 -5.96 22.09
C LYS A 229 -14.71 -6.32 22.88
N ALA A 230 -15.85 -6.43 22.19
CA ALA A 230 -17.10 -6.88 22.79
C ALA A 230 -17.03 -8.30 23.39
N ARG A 231 -16.10 -9.14 22.94
CA ARG A 231 -15.82 -10.46 23.51
C ARG A 231 -14.80 -10.45 24.66
N GLY A 232 -14.34 -9.26 25.06
CA GLY A 232 -13.44 -9.09 26.21
C GLY A 232 -11.95 -9.21 25.88
N ILE A 233 -11.56 -9.12 24.59
CA ILE A 233 -10.12 -9.10 24.23
C ILE A 233 -9.44 -7.89 24.87
N LYS A 234 -8.23 -8.08 25.39
CA LYS A 234 -7.39 -6.99 25.88
C LYS A 234 -6.71 -6.27 24.73
N LEU A 235 -6.58 -4.96 24.84
CA LEU A 235 -6.10 -4.13 23.76
C LEU A 235 -5.03 -3.15 24.26
N ILE A 236 -3.82 -3.28 23.71
CA ILE A 236 -2.73 -2.31 23.86
C ILE A 236 -2.64 -1.54 22.54
N VAL A 237 -2.63 -0.22 22.59
CA VAL A 237 -2.51 0.61 21.37
C VAL A 237 -1.39 1.61 21.53
N SER A 238 -0.37 1.51 20.67
CA SER A 238 0.67 2.53 20.52
C SER A 238 0.36 3.36 19.27
N ASP A 239 -0.03 4.62 19.44
CA ASP A 239 -0.22 5.59 18.34
C ASP A 239 0.16 6.99 18.82
N ILE A 240 0.88 7.72 18.01
CA ILE A 240 1.27 9.12 18.31
C ILE A 240 0.07 10.07 18.37
N ARG A 241 -1.12 9.62 17.96
CA ARG A 241 -2.38 10.36 17.93
C ARG A 241 -3.43 9.73 18.82
N ARG A 242 -4.37 10.53 19.32
CA ARG A 242 -5.57 10.05 19.99
C ARG A 242 -6.62 9.59 18.99
N THR A 243 -6.43 8.38 18.48
CA THR A 243 -7.35 7.80 17.48
C THR A 243 -8.51 7.05 18.18
N LYS A 244 -9.61 6.80 17.44
CA LYS A 244 -10.70 5.95 17.95
C LYS A 244 -10.24 4.54 18.27
N VAL A 245 -9.16 4.06 17.66
CA VAL A 245 -8.56 2.77 18.03
C VAL A 245 -7.86 2.88 19.38
N ALA A 246 -7.13 3.97 19.64
CA ALA A 246 -6.49 4.23 20.93
C ALA A 246 -7.51 4.45 22.07
N GLU A 247 -8.68 5.05 21.77
CA GLU A 247 -9.76 5.21 22.75
C GLU A 247 -10.40 3.89 23.22
N LEU A 248 -10.26 2.81 22.42
CA LEU A 248 -10.73 1.47 22.77
C LEU A 248 -9.72 0.68 23.60
N ALA A 249 -8.48 1.17 23.75
CA ALA A 249 -7.42 0.44 24.42
C ALA A 249 -7.67 0.29 25.92
N ASP A 250 -7.28 -0.85 26.48
CA ASP A 250 -7.12 -1.02 27.92
C ASP A 250 -5.87 -0.28 28.39
N ILE A 251 -4.80 -0.26 27.55
CA ILE A 251 -3.59 0.51 27.79
C ILE A 251 -3.27 1.31 26.51
N PRO A 252 -3.57 2.59 26.46
CA PRO A 252 -3.12 3.48 25.39
C PRO A 252 -1.69 3.97 25.67
N LEU A 253 -0.80 3.80 24.70
CA LEU A 253 0.58 4.30 24.72
C LEU A 253 0.68 5.39 23.65
N GLN A 254 1.06 6.61 24.04
CA GLN A 254 1.17 7.73 23.11
C GLN A 254 2.63 8.24 23.04
N PRO A 255 3.53 7.54 22.31
CA PRO A 255 4.92 7.93 22.22
C PRO A 255 5.09 9.22 21.40
N LYS A 256 6.19 9.95 21.64
CA LYS A 256 6.62 11.03 20.76
C LYS A 256 6.95 10.46 19.37
N PRO A 257 6.71 11.20 18.26
CA PRO A 257 7.01 10.75 16.92
C PRO A 257 8.47 10.27 16.75
N GLY A 258 8.64 9.04 16.22
CA GLY A 258 9.95 8.45 15.95
C GLY A 258 10.58 7.68 17.11
N THR A 259 9.94 7.65 18.29
CA THR A 259 10.49 6.95 19.47
C THR A 259 9.94 5.54 19.68
N ASP A 260 9.31 4.98 18.66
CA ASP A 260 8.69 3.64 18.67
C ASP A 260 9.65 2.54 19.08
N GLY A 261 10.89 2.58 18.58
CA GLY A 261 11.92 1.61 18.93
C GLY A 261 12.31 1.64 20.40
N ALA A 262 12.40 2.83 21.01
CA ALA A 262 12.70 2.95 22.45
C ALA A 262 11.56 2.36 23.30
N LEU A 263 10.30 2.58 22.90
CA LEU A 263 9.13 2.00 23.56
C LEU A 263 9.14 0.45 23.49
N ALA A 264 9.40 -0.10 22.29
CA ALA A 264 9.51 -1.55 22.10
C ALA A 264 10.61 -2.16 22.97
N TRP A 265 11.80 -1.56 22.99
CA TRP A 265 12.91 -2.00 23.83
C TRP A 265 12.61 -1.87 25.33
N GLY A 266 11.87 -0.85 25.75
CA GLY A 266 11.36 -0.75 27.13
C GLY A 266 10.51 -1.93 27.53
N MET A 267 9.57 -2.34 26.66
CA MET A 267 8.76 -3.54 26.88
C MET A 267 9.62 -4.81 26.88
N ILE A 268 10.57 -4.97 25.94
CA ILE A 268 11.50 -6.10 25.90
C ILE A 268 12.25 -6.20 27.21
N ARG A 269 12.79 -5.09 27.73
CA ARG A 269 13.50 -5.08 29.00
C ARG A 269 12.63 -5.55 30.17
N VAL A 270 11.37 -5.11 30.23
CA VAL A 270 10.44 -5.58 31.28
C VAL A 270 10.25 -7.09 31.19
N LEU A 271 10.00 -7.63 29.97
CA LEU A 271 9.83 -9.07 29.77
C LEU A 271 11.04 -9.86 30.27
N VAL A 272 12.24 -9.41 29.92
CA VAL A 272 13.50 -10.06 30.32
C VAL A 272 13.72 -9.96 31.82
N LYS A 273 13.59 -8.77 32.42
CA LYS A 273 13.89 -8.55 33.83
C LYS A 273 12.91 -9.21 34.79
N GLU A 274 11.67 -9.33 34.39
CA GLU A 274 10.62 -9.95 35.20
C GLU A 274 10.46 -11.47 34.92
N GLY A 275 11.25 -12.02 34.00
CA GLY A 275 11.16 -13.45 33.65
C GLY A 275 9.86 -13.81 32.94
N LEU A 276 9.26 -12.84 32.20
CA LEU A 276 7.99 -13.04 31.49
C LEU A 276 8.20 -13.59 30.07
N VAL A 277 9.39 -14.06 29.76
CA VAL A 277 9.74 -14.68 28.48
C VAL A 277 9.41 -16.17 28.47
N ASN A 278 9.09 -16.70 27.29
CA ASN A 278 8.96 -18.15 27.09
C ASN A 278 10.34 -18.75 26.82
N GLN A 279 11.10 -19.07 27.90
CA GLN A 279 12.47 -19.51 27.75
C GLN A 279 12.60 -20.80 26.93
N SER A 280 11.69 -21.75 27.08
CA SER A 280 11.74 -23.02 26.34
C SER A 280 11.56 -22.80 24.83
N PHE A 281 10.71 -21.85 24.43
CA PHE A 281 10.56 -21.46 23.02
C PHE A 281 11.81 -20.77 22.50
N ILE A 282 12.41 -19.88 23.29
CA ILE A 282 13.63 -19.16 22.93
C ILE A 282 14.79 -20.12 22.71
N ASP A 283 15.03 -21.03 23.65
CA ASP A 283 16.15 -22.00 23.61
C ASP A 283 16.05 -22.91 22.37
N GLN A 284 14.83 -23.32 22.03
CA GLN A 284 14.61 -24.21 20.91
C GLN A 284 14.60 -23.50 19.55
N TRP A 285 13.93 -22.35 19.46
CA TRP A 285 13.56 -21.74 18.20
C TRP A 285 14.17 -20.37 17.89
N CYS A 286 14.94 -19.79 18.82
CA CYS A 286 15.53 -18.46 18.61
C CYS A 286 17.07 -18.50 18.68
N THR A 287 17.70 -17.43 18.19
CA THR A 287 19.13 -17.17 18.30
C THR A 287 19.38 -15.68 18.53
N GLY A 288 20.51 -15.32 19.18
CA GLY A 288 20.86 -13.93 19.50
C GLY A 288 20.18 -13.39 20.77
N TYR A 289 19.75 -14.27 21.69
CA TYR A 289 19.05 -13.88 22.92
C TYR A 289 19.99 -13.18 23.92
N GLU A 290 21.22 -13.63 24.05
CA GLU A 290 22.20 -13.02 24.96
C GLU A 290 22.51 -11.58 24.57
N GLU A 291 22.73 -11.32 23.29
CA GLU A 291 22.95 -9.99 22.75
C GLU A 291 21.72 -9.09 22.93
N LEU A 292 20.52 -9.65 22.76
CA LEU A 292 19.26 -8.94 23.00
C LEU A 292 19.15 -8.53 24.48
N VAL A 293 19.41 -9.43 25.42
CA VAL A 293 19.37 -9.17 26.86
C VAL A 293 20.36 -8.06 27.23
N GLN A 294 21.60 -8.16 26.75
CA GLN A 294 22.63 -7.16 27.00
C GLN A 294 22.23 -5.77 26.47
N TYR A 295 21.68 -5.71 25.26
CA TYR A 295 21.26 -4.45 24.67
C TYR A 295 20.04 -3.84 25.37
N ALA A 296 19.11 -4.65 25.86
CA ALA A 296 17.91 -4.22 26.56
C ALA A 296 18.23 -3.48 27.89
N GLU A 297 19.38 -3.70 28.50
CA GLU A 297 19.76 -3.09 29.79
C GLU A 297 19.70 -1.56 29.80
N LYS A 298 20.04 -0.91 28.69
CA LYS A 298 20.02 0.55 28.59
C LYS A 298 18.63 1.18 28.62
N PHE A 299 17.57 0.40 28.33
CA PHE A 299 16.20 0.91 28.24
C PHE A 299 15.49 0.86 29.59
N THR A 300 16.08 1.48 30.60
CA THR A 300 15.46 1.61 31.92
C THR A 300 14.12 2.33 31.83
N PRO A 301 13.18 2.08 32.77
CA PRO A 301 11.89 2.76 32.77
C PRO A 301 12.01 4.29 32.65
N ASP A 302 12.93 4.90 33.43
CA ASP A 302 13.17 6.36 33.40
C ASP A 302 13.71 6.83 32.05
N TYR A 303 14.61 6.05 31.42
CA TYR A 303 15.12 6.37 30.08
C TYR A 303 13.99 6.34 29.05
N VAL A 304 13.15 5.29 29.08
CA VAL A 304 12.04 5.12 28.14
C VAL A 304 10.99 6.21 28.33
N GLU A 305 10.62 6.54 29.58
CA GLU A 305 9.69 7.64 29.84
C GLU A 305 10.22 8.99 29.34
N LYS A 306 11.47 9.31 29.63
CA LYS A 306 12.11 10.55 29.17
C LYS A 306 12.13 10.64 27.65
N GLU A 307 12.50 9.57 26.99
CA GLU A 307 12.65 9.49 25.54
C GLU A 307 11.30 9.53 24.84
N THR A 308 10.38 8.66 25.24
CA THR A 308 9.10 8.45 24.55
C THR A 308 7.98 9.38 25.04
N GLY A 309 8.07 9.88 26.27
CA GLY A 309 6.99 10.60 26.94
C GLY A 309 5.87 9.66 27.45
N VAL A 310 6.00 8.36 27.29
CA VAL A 310 5.08 7.36 27.84
C VAL A 310 5.51 7.03 29.27
N LYS A 311 4.59 7.05 30.22
CA LYS A 311 4.91 6.78 31.62
C LYS A 311 5.48 5.38 31.79
N ALA A 312 6.50 5.25 32.65
CA ALA A 312 7.15 3.98 32.96
C ALA A 312 6.15 2.90 33.41
N GLU A 313 5.17 3.28 34.24
CA GLU A 313 4.10 2.39 34.72
C GLU A 313 3.25 1.80 33.59
N ASP A 314 2.94 2.60 32.55
CA ASP A 314 2.15 2.16 31.40
C ASP A 314 2.96 1.20 30.50
N VAL A 315 4.25 1.43 30.33
CA VAL A 315 5.16 0.52 29.59
C VAL A 315 5.25 -0.83 30.30
N ILE A 316 5.42 -0.83 31.62
CA ILE A 316 5.47 -2.04 32.44
C ILE A 316 4.12 -2.80 32.36
N ALA A 317 3.02 -2.09 32.54
CA ALA A 317 1.68 -2.70 32.46
C ALA A 317 1.40 -3.30 31.07
N ALA A 318 1.82 -2.62 30.01
CA ALA A 318 1.65 -3.12 28.63
C ALA A 318 2.49 -4.39 28.38
N ALA A 319 3.74 -4.42 28.82
CA ALA A 319 4.58 -5.60 28.69
C ALA A 319 4.00 -6.80 29.45
N ARG A 320 3.56 -6.62 30.69
CA ARG A 320 2.91 -7.66 31.49
C ARG A 320 1.62 -8.15 30.86
N MET A 321 0.75 -7.23 30.38
CA MET A 321 -0.50 -7.58 29.69
C MET A 321 -0.24 -8.38 28.42
N PHE A 322 0.79 -8.03 27.65
CA PHE A 322 1.15 -8.75 26.42
C PHE A 322 1.67 -10.16 26.71
N ALA A 323 2.36 -10.35 27.83
CA ALA A 323 2.91 -11.63 28.25
C ALA A 323 1.91 -12.51 29.05
N ASP A 324 0.71 -12.00 29.36
CA ASP A 324 -0.29 -12.74 30.14
C ASP A 324 -0.95 -13.88 29.33
N GLY A 325 -0.13 -14.91 29.08
CA GLY A 325 -0.53 -16.15 28.43
C GLY A 325 -0.26 -16.22 26.92
N PRO A 326 -0.43 -17.42 26.31
CA PRO A 326 0.09 -17.75 24.99
C PRO A 326 -0.85 -17.35 23.84
N SER A 327 -1.57 -16.27 23.95
CA SER A 327 -2.62 -15.89 22.99
C SER A 327 -2.61 -14.38 22.69
N ALA A 328 -1.41 -13.80 22.64
CA ALA A 328 -1.23 -12.41 22.24
C ALA A 328 -0.76 -12.30 20.79
N MET A 329 -1.10 -11.20 20.13
CA MET A 329 -0.62 -10.89 18.80
C MET A 329 -0.30 -9.42 18.65
N MET A 330 0.58 -9.10 17.71
CA MET A 330 0.93 -7.73 17.33
C MET A 330 0.44 -7.44 15.92
N LEU A 331 -0.12 -6.24 15.72
CA LEU A 331 -0.59 -5.75 14.43
C LEU A 331 0.10 -4.42 14.09
N PRO A 332 1.17 -4.46 13.28
CA PRO A 332 1.89 -3.25 12.89
C PRO A 332 1.08 -2.40 11.90
N GLY A 333 1.34 -1.11 11.91
CA GLY A 333 0.84 -0.15 10.94
C GLY A 333 1.91 0.30 9.96
N GLN A 334 1.44 0.88 8.86
CA GLN A 334 2.29 1.37 7.78
C GLN A 334 3.13 2.60 8.16
N SER A 335 2.80 3.27 9.26
CA SER A 335 3.49 4.50 9.67
C SER A 335 4.86 4.24 10.30
N ILE A 336 5.07 3.06 10.89
CA ILE A 336 6.32 2.75 11.61
C ILE A 336 7.51 2.61 10.65
N PRO A 337 7.42 1.87 9.52
CA PRO A 337 8.56 1.76 8.60
C PRO A 337 8.92 3.06 7.86
N HIS A 338 8.07 4.09 7.90
CA HIS A 338 8.34 5.39 7.26
C HIS A 338 9.09 6.39 8.16
N GLN A 339 9.99 5.87 9.01
CA GLN A 339 10.89 6.61 9.88
C GLN A 339 12.34 6.26 9.52
N HIS A 340 13.31 7.09 9.91
CA HIS A 340 14.74 6.89 9.63
C HIS A 340 15.32 5.57 10.18
N ASN A 341 14.67 4.97 11.16
CA ASN A 341 15.00 3.66 11.74
C ASN A 341 13.80 2.71 11.63
N GLY A 342 12.98 2.88 10.62
CA GLY A 342 11.66 2.25 10.50
C GLY A 342 11.71 0.74 10.53
N CYS A 343 12.61 0.13 9.77
CA CYS A 343 12.77 -1.32 9.73
C CYS A 343 13.13 -1.89 11.11
N ASN A 344 14.11 -1.31 11.80
CA ASN A 344 14.47 -1.74 13.16
C ASN A 344 13.37 -1.48 14.18
N ASN A 345 12.61 -0.38 14.06
CA ASN A 345 11.48 -0.11 14.95
C ASN A 345 10.41 -1.20 14.82
N VAL A 346 10.08 -1.63 13.59
CA VAL A 346 9.16 -2.76 13.36
C VAL A 346 9.73 -4.07 13.92
N ARG A 347 11.01 -4.36 13.65
CA ARG A 347 11.67 -5.56 14.17
C ARG A 347 11.61 -5.61 15.70
N ALA A 348 11.93 -4.52 16.39
CA ALA A 348 11.90 -4.46 17.85
C ALA A 348 10.52 -4.84 18.41
N TYR A 349 9.45 -4.29 17.83
CA TYR A 349 8.09 -4.68 18.23
C TYR A 349 7.77 -6.14 17.91
N SER A 350 8.17 -6.64 16.74
CA SER A 350 7.87 -8.01 16.34
C SER A 350 8.56 -9.05 17.24
N LEU A 351 9.74 -8.73 17.81
CA LEU A 351 10.44 -9.63 18.73
C LEU A 351 9.65 -9.92 20.03
N LEU A 352 8.71 -9.05 20.43
CA LEU A 352 7.83 -9.32 21.59
C LEU A 352 7.05 -10.63 21.42
N MET A 353 6.65 -10.97 20.20
CA MET A 353 5.94 -12.21 19.91
C MET A 353 6.84 -13.45 20.12
N ALA A 354 8.09 -13.38 19.66
CA ALA A 354 9.03 -14.48 19.85
C ALA A 354 9.44 -14.64 21.32
N LEU A 355 9.68 -13.54 22.02
CA LEU A 355 10.03 -13.57 23.46
C LEU A 355 8.93 -14.21 24.31
N THR A 356 7.66 -14.03 23.95
CA THR A 356 6.51 -14.59 24.69
C THR A 356 5.99 -15.90 24.11
N GLY A 357 6.60 -16.43 23.03
CA GLY A 357 6.16 -17.66 22.37
C GLY A 357 4.83 -17.53 21.60
N ASN A 358 4.44 -16.31 21.27
CA ASN A 358 3.17 -16.01 20.57
C ASN A 358 3.30 -16.09 19.03
N VAL A 359 4.08 -17.03 18.53
CA VAL A 359 4.38 -17.22 17.12
C VAL A 359 3.67 -18.47 16.60
N ASP A 360 2.80 -18.29 15.63
CA ASP A 360 2.05 -19.35 14.90
C ASP A 360 1.32 -20.34 15.82
N ASN A 361 0.94 -19.88 17.01
CA ASN A 361 0.18 -20.63 17.99
C ASN A 361 -1.32 -20.28 17.95
N VAL A 362 -2.10 -20.99 18.77
CA VAL A 362 -3.56 -20.79 18.85
C VAL A 362 -3.87 -19.47 19.56
N GLY A 363 -4.40 -18.50 18.80
CA GLY A 363 -4.75 -17.17 19.30
C GLY A 363 -3.64 -16.13 19.20
N GLY A 364 -2.42 -16.54 18.92
CA GLY A 364 -1.29 -15.67 18.61
C GLY A 364 -1.20 -15.32 17.12
N SER A 365 -0.10 -14.69 16.76
CA SER A 365 0.22 -14.36 15.37
C SER A 365 0.42 -15.63 14.53
N SER A 366 0.18 -15.55 13.23
CA SER A 366 0.35 -16.70 12.34
C SER A 366 1.08 -16.33 11.07
N PHE A 367 1.70 -17.33 10.46
CA PHE A 367 2.20 -17.22 9.11
C PHE A 367 1.09 -17.55 8.11
N ASP A 368 1.22 -17.08 6.87
CA ASP A 368 0.27 -17.40 5.81
C ASP A 368 0.10 -18.92 5.63
N ASP A 369 -1.13 -19.34 5.40
CA ASP A 369 -1.51 -20.75 5.17
C ASP A 369 -1.48 -21.12 3.68
N TRP A 370 -0.71 -20.40 2.86
CA TRP A 370 -0.54 -20.69 1.45
C TRP A 370 0.35 -21.92 1.26
N PRO A 371 0.06 -22.79 0.28
CA PRO A 371 0.98 -23.86 -0.09
C PRO A 371 2.38 -23.30 -0.39
N LYS A 372 3.42 -24.10 -0.10
CA LYS A 372 4.82 -23.66 -0.31
C LYS A 372 5.11 -23.23 -1.76
N ASP A 373 4.38 -23.80 -2.70
CA ASP A 373 4.49 -23.51 -4.13
C ASP A 373 3.56 -22.41 -4.60
N TYR A 374 2.84 -21.80 -3.69
CA TYR A 374 1.91 -20.75 -3.97
C TYR A 374 2.56 -19.38 -3.79
N ILE A 375 2.34 -18.52 -4.77
CA ILE A 375 2.77 -17.13 -4.71
C ILE A 375 1.57 -16.29 -4.29
N ARG A 376 1.79 -15.33 -3.40
CA ARG A 376 0.73 -14.40 -2.97
C ARG A 376 0.09 -13.74 -4.19
N TRP A 377 -1.21 -13.51 -4.12
CA TRP A 377 -1.99 -12.95 -5.23
C TRP A 377 -1.48 -11.59 -5.72
N ASP A 378 -0.83 -10.82 -4.87
CA ASP A 378 -0.27 -9.52 -5.20
C ASP A 378 1.13 -9.60 -5.82
N GLU A 379 1.72 -10.81 -5.85
CA GLU A 379 3.04 -11.09 -6.43
C GLU A 379 2.98 -12.13 -7.57
N GLY A 380 1.80 -12.65 -7.84
CA GLY A 380 1.54 -13.73 -8.80
C GLY A 380 0.88 -14.94 -8.13
N TYR A 381 -0.17 -15.45 -8.71
CA TYR A 381 -1.03 -16.47 -8.06
C TYR A 381 -0.42 -17.86 -8.03
N THR A 382 0.36 -18.24 -9.03
CA THR A 382 1.03 -19.54 -9.07
C THR A 382 2.43 -19.43 -9.66
N ARG A 383 3.32 -20.35 -9.29
CA ARG A 383 4.66 -20.42 -9.87
C ARG A 383 4.64 -20.69 -11.38
N THR A 384 3.60 -21.35 -11.87
CA THR A 384 3.40 -21.60 -13.30
C THR A 384 3.06 -20.33 -14.06
N PHE A 385 2.37 -19.39 -13.44
CA PHE A 385 2.06 -18.10 -14.06
C PHE A 385 3.28 -17.18 -14.12
N ILE A 386 4.08 -17.13 -13.03
CA ILE A 386 5.31 -16.33 -12.94
C ILE A 386 6.44 -17.18 -12.39
N ASP A 387 7.55 -17.23 -13.08
CA ASP A 387 8.78 -17.82 -12.57
C ASP A 387 9.50 -16.82 -11.65
N GLN A 388 9.03 -16.67 -10.41
CA GLN A 388 9.65 -15.79 -9.42
C GLN A 388 11.08 -16.16 -9.07
N GLN A 389 11.44 -17.44 -9.17
CA GLN A 389 12.79 -17.92 -8.87
C GLN A 389 13.82 -17.28 -9.79
N TRP A 390 13.42 -16.94 -11.02
CA TRP A 390 14.30 -16.21 -11.94
C TRP A 390 14.75 -14.85 -11.37
N PHE A 391 13.83 -14.08 -10.75
CA PHE A 391 14.18 -12.79 -10.14
C PHE A 391 15.12 -12.93 -8.94
N ASN A 392 15.10 -14.09 -8.27
CA ASN A 392 15.95 -14.38 -7.13
C ASN A 392 17.34 -14.90 -7.50
N GLN A 393 17.59 -15.20 -8.77
CA GLN A 393 18.91 -15.65 -9.23
C GLN A 393 19.97 -14.57 -8.99
N PRO A 394 21.17 -14.91 -8.51
CA PRO A 394 22.21 -13.94 -8.18
C PRO A 394 22.58 -13.01 -9.35
N GLU A 395 22.63 -13.54 -10.56
CA GLU A 395 22.91 -12.77 -11.78
C GLU A 395 21.79 -11.75 -12.11
N GLN A 396 20.54 -12.02 -11.74
CA GLN A 396 19.45 -11.08 -11.93
C GLN A 396 19.49 -9.99 -10.85
N LYS A 397 19.70 -10.38 -9.61
CA LYS A 397 19.84 -9.41 -8.50
C LYS A 397 21.03 -8.48 -8.72
N ALA A 398 22.12 -8.96 -9.29
CA ALA A 398 23.29 -8.14 -9.64
C ALA A 398 23.01 -7.05 -10.69
N LYS A 399 21.96 -7.20 -11.51
CA LYS A 399 21.55 -6.23 -12.56
C LYS A 399 20.48 -5.26 -12.09
N ARG A 400 19.87 -5.46 -10.90
CA ARG A 400 18.77 -4.62 -10.40
C ARG A 400 19.24 -3.21 -10.06
N ILE A 401 18.30 -2.26 -10.20
CA ILE A 401 18.53 -0.82 -9.93
C ILE A 401 18.85 -0.53 -8.47
N ASP A 402 18.36 -1.34 -7.55
CA ASP A 402 18.48 -1.15 -6.11
C ASP A 402 19.69 -1.82 -5.46
N ARG A 403 20.51 -2.51 -6.25
CA ARG A 403 21.65 -3.27 -5.73
C ARG A 403 22.59 -2.46 -4.83
N GLU A 404 22.91 -1.24 -5.23
CA GLU A 404 23.80 -0.36 -4.48
C GLU A 404 23.02 0.58 -3.54
N PHE A 405 21.79 0.91 -3.92
CA PHE A 405 20.92 1.79 -3.16
C PHE A 405 20.37 1.13 -1.88
N ALA A 406 19.92 -0.11 -1.96
CA ALA A 406 19.33 -0.87 -0.86
C ALA A 406 19.78 -2.35 -0.91
N PRO A 407 21.04 -2.66 -0.54
CA PRO A 407 21.61 -3.97 -0.75
C PRO A 407 20.95 -5.09 0.06
N ILE A 408 20.45 -4.82 1.26
CA ILE A 408 19.70 -5.79 2.07
C ILE A 408 18.36 -6.10 1.40
N TRP A 409 17.65 -5.07 0.95
CA TRP A 409 16.41 -5.21 0.18
C TRP A 409 16.64 -6.02 -1.10
N ASN A 410 17.69 -5.70 -1.84
CA ASN A 410 18.07 -6.42 -3.06
C ASN A 410 18.31 -7.92 -2.79
N GLU A 411 19.00 -8.26 -1.70
CA GLU A 411 19.24 -9.66 -1.34
C GLU A 411 17.96 -10.42 -1.01
N MET A 412 17.06 -9.81 -0.26
CA MET A 412 15.91 -10.51 0.28
C MET A 412 14.68 -10.46 -0.63
N GLN A 413 14.41 -9.29 -1.23
CA GLN A 413 13.14 -9.07 -1.94
C GLN A 413 13.19 -9.49 -3.41
N VAL A 414 12.07 -10.04 -3.90
CA VAL A 414 11.85 -10.31 -5.33
C VAL A 414 11.68 -9.01 -6.11
N LEU A 415 10.99 -8.04 -5.52
CA LEU A 415 10.69 -6.74 -6.12
C LEU A 415 11.86 -5.77 -5.96
N CYS A 416 12.26 -5.07 -7.02
CA CYS A 416 13.23 -3.99 -6.89
C CYS A 416 12.61 -2.77 -6.19
N SER A 417 13.46 -1.90 -5.62
CA SER A 417 13.04 -0.61 -5.08
C SER A 417 13.11 0.46 -6.18
N PRO A 418 11.98 0.95 -6.72
CA PRO A 418 11.96 2.04 -7.70
C PRO A 418 12.43 3.39 -7.13
N ASN A 419 12.64 3.48 -5.83
CA ASN A 419 13.18 4.69 -5.18
C ASN A 419 14.54 5.10 -5.75
N ALA A 420 15.29 4.16 -6.30
CA ALA A 420 16.59 4.42 -6.98
C ALA A 420 16.45 4.99 -8.41
N LEU A 421 15.24 5.14 -8.96
CA LEU A 421 15.04 5.53 -10.37
C LEU A 421 15.77 6.80 -10.79
N PRO A 422 15.70 7.94 -10.06
CA PRO A 422 16.37 9.16 -10.49
C PRO A 422 17.88 9.01 -10.64
N GLU A 423 18.54 8.38 -9.67
CA GLU A 423 19.99 8.11 -9.71
C GLU A 423 20.34 7.19 -10.87
N MET A 424 19.54 6.18 -11.11
CA MET A 424 19.80 5.19 -12.17
C MET A 424 19.58 5.76 -13.57
N VAL A 425 18.60 6.67 -13.74
CA VAL A 425 18.44 7.40 -15.00
C VAL A 425 19.62 8.34 -15.22
N LYS A 426 20.00 9.13 -14.21
CA LYS A 426 21.17 10.01 -14.28
C LYS A 426 22.47 9.26 -14.59
N ALA A 427 22.63 8.06 -14.05
CA ALA A 427 23.76 7.18 -14.33
C ALA A 427 23.66 6.45 -15.70
N GLY A 428 22.58 6.66 -16.47
CA GLY A 428 22.35 5.99 -17.76
C GLY A 428 22.03 4.50 -17.65
N ARG A 429 21.72 4.02 -16.44
CA ARG A 429 21.43 2.61 -16.16
C ARG A 429 19.97 2.22 -16.37
N ILE A 430 19.05 3.17 -16.42
CA ILE A 430 17.66 2.98 -16.84
C ILE A 430 17.39 3.89 -18.04
N LYS A 431 16.77 3.34 -19.06
CA LYS A 431 16.48 3.98 -20.33
C LYS A 431 15.00 4.00 -20.69
N ALA A 432 14.21 3.10 -20.10
CA ALA A 432 12.77 3.09 -20.31
C ALA A 432 11.99 2.79 -19.03
N PHE A 433 10.78 3.32 -18.96
CA PHE A 433 9.82 3.12 -17.87
C PHE A 433 8.46 2.66 -18.40
N ALA A 434 8.00 1.51 -17.90
CA ALA A 434 6.70 0.92 -18.21
C ALA A 434 5.82 0.95 -16.96
N GLY A 435 4.98 1.98 -16.82
CA GLY A 435 4.20 2.25 -15.62
C GLY A 435 2.74 1.82 -15.74
N PHE A 436 2.33 0.82 -14.99
CA PHE A 436 0.94 0.40 -14.88
C PHE A 436 0.31 1.04 -13.64
N GLY A 437 -0.50 2.07 -13.84
CA GLY A 437 -1.07 2.82 -12.74
C GLY A 437 -0.05 3.62 -11.92
N ALA A 438 1.01 4.12 -12.55
CA ALA A 438 2.02 4.94 -11.90
C ALA A 438 1.43 6.23 -11.32
N ASN A 439 1.96 6.66 -10.18
CA ASN A 439 1.60 7.93 -9.55
C ASN A 439 2.82 8.53 -8.84
N LEU A 440 3.48 9.47 -9.51
CA LEU A 440 4.72 10.06 -9.00
C LEU A 440 4.50 10.95 -7.77
N LEU A 441 3.28 11.45 -7.54
CA LEU A 441 2.97 12.30 -6.38
C LEU A 441 3.06 11.59 -5.02
N ILE A 442 3.09 10.26 -4.98
CA ILE A 442 3.25 9.55 -3.70
C ILE A 442 4.72 9.32 -3.34
N TRP A 443 5.63 9.61 -4.25
CA TRP A 443 7.05 9.41 -4.04
C TRP A 443 7.67 10.66 -3.40
N PRO A 444 8.71 10.51 -2.56
CA PRO A 444 9.36 11.66 -1.93
C PRO A 444 10.03 12.53 -3.00
N ASP A 445 9.91 13.83 -2.88
CA ASP A 445 10.40 14.79 -3.86
C ASP A 445 9.99 14.42 -5.31
N PRO A 446 8.69 14.55 -5.66
CA PRO A 446 8.19 14.10 -6.97
C PRO A 446 8.90 14.74 -8.16
N ALA A 447 9.46 15.93 -8.01
CA ALA A 447 10.13 16.64 -9.08
C ALA A 447 11.36 15.88 -9.64
N GLU A 448 12.12 15.20 -8.77
CA GLU A 448 13.27 14.40 -9.21
C GLU A 448 12.83 13.18 -10.06
N TYR A 449 11.67 12.59 -9.76
CA TYR A 449 11.12 11.51 -10.57
C TYR A 449 10.54 12.00 -11.90
N GLN A 450 9.92 13.17 -11.93
CA GLN A 450 9.46 13.81 -13.15
C GLN A 450 10.65 14.13 -14.07
N GLU A 451 11.73 14.68 -13.51
CA GLU A 451 12.98 14.91 -14.25
C GLU A 451 13.56 13.59 -14.77
N ALA A 452 13.56 12.54 -13.96
CA ALA A 452 14.03 11.22 -14.41
C ALA A 452 13.21 10.72 -15.59
N VAL A 453 11.87 10.78 -15.54
CA VAL A 453 10.99 10.36 -16.65
C VAL A 453 11.24 11.19 -17.91
N ARG A 454 11.46 12.50 -17.76
CA ARG A 454 11.82 13.40 -18.88
C ARG A 454 13.08 12.96 -19.61
N ASN A 455 14.06 12.45 -18.88
CA ASN A 455 15.37 12.03 -19.41
C ASN A 455 15.42 10.58 -19.91
N LEU A 456 14.32 9.83 -19.91
CA LEU A 456 14.24 8.49 -20.48
C LEU A 456 14.13 8.52 -22.01
N ASP A 457 14.69 7.51 -22.65
CA ASP A 457 14.57 7.28 -24.09
C ASP A 457 13.11 6.95 -24.46
N PHE A 458 12.38 6.23 -23.57
CA PHE A 458 10.98 5.89 -23.76
C PHE A 458 10.25 5.67 -22.43
N SER A 459 8.98 6.11 -22.36
CA SER A 459 8.13 5.89 -21.19
C SER A 459 6.65 5.87 -21.54
N PHE A 460 5.90 5.01 -20.84
CA PHE A 460 4.44 5.03 -20.90
C PHE A 460 3.81 4.76 -19.54
N ALA A 461 2.55 5.19 -19.38
CA ALA A 461 1.76 4.87 -18.22
C ALA A 461 0.32 4.48 -18.58
N THR A 462 -0.28 3.54 -17.83
CA THR A 462 -1.72 3.32 -17.82
C THR A 462 -2.36 4.12 -16.69
N ASP A 463 -3.51 4.74 -16.91
CA ASP A 463 -4.28 5.39 -15.86
C ASP A 463 -5.77 5.49 -16.25
N TYR A 464 -6.60 5.82 -15.24
CA TYR A 464 -8.01 6.18 -15.41
C TYR A 464 -8.19 7.63 -15.89
N PHE A 465 -7.27 8.50 -15.49
CA PHE A 465 -7.32 9.94 -15.73
C PHE A 465 -5.96 10.46 -16.17
N TYR A 466 -5.98 11.46 -17.04
CA TYR A 466 -4.76 12.22 -17.28
C TYR A 466 -4.39 13.03 -16.02
N ARG A 467 -3.12 13.00 -15.66
CA ARG A 467 -2.54 13.71 -14.52
C ARG A 467 -1.23 14.33 -14.95
N ASP A 468 -1.20 15.63 -14.98
CA ASP A 468 -0.05 16.37 -15.47
C ASP A 468 1.23 15.98 -14.70
N GLU A 469 1.13 15.91 -13.39
CA GLU A 469 2.24 15.61 -12.47
C GLU A 469 2.88 14.24 -12.72
N THR A 470 2.18 13.31 -13.34
CA THR A 470 2.70 11.97 -13.67
C THR A 470 2.95 11.78 -15.16
N HIS A 471 2.06 12.32 -16.00
CA HIS A 471 2.02 11.96 -17.41
C HIS A 471 2.66 13.00 -18.34
N HIS A 472 2.92 14.21 -17.83
CA HIS A 472 3.41 15.33 -18.64
C HIS A 472 4.59 14.95 -19.53
N ASP A 473 5.58 14.23 -19.01
CA ASP A 473 6.79 13.82 -19.74
C ASP A 473 6.77 12.35 -20.22
N MET A 474 5.61 11.66 -20.16
CA MET A 474 5.46 10.33 -20.77
C MET A 474 5.34 10.44 -22.31
N ASP A 475 5.78 9.42 -23.03
CA ASP A 475 5.60 9.32 -24.48
C ASP A 475 4.22 8.82 -24.86
N LEU A 476 3.62 7.95 -24.05
CA LEU A 476 2.27 7.41 -24.20
C LEU A 476 1.53 7.41 -22.87
N VAL A 477 0.21 7.69 -22.94
CA VAL A 477 -0.75 7.49 -21.84
C VAL A 477 -1.89 6.62 -22.34
N LEU A 478 -2.13 5.50 -21.63
CA LEU A 478 -3.04 4.46 -22.04
C LEU A 478 -4.28 4.41 -21.12
N PRO A 479 -5.49 4.31 -21.65
CA PRO A 479 -6.73 4.33 -20.87
C PRO A 479 -6.98 2.96 -20.21
N ALA A 480 -7.00 2.93 -18.87
CA ALA A 480 -7.28 1.72 -18.11
C ALA A 480 -8.76 1.58 -17.76
N ALA A 481 -9.28 0.36 -17.84
CA ALA A 481 -10.61 -0.01 -17.39
C ALA A 481 -10.70 -0.03 -15.85
N MET A 482 -11.80 0.43 -15.29
CA MET A 482 -12.05 0.44 -13.85
C MET A 482 -12.58 -0.90 -13.34
N ASN A 483 -12.67 -1.04 -12.01
CA ASN A 483 -13.12 -2.27 -11.36
C ASN A 483 -14.47 -2.81 -11.81
N TYR A 484 -15.39 -1.97 -12.30
CA TYR A 484 -16.68 -2.40 -12.86
C TYR A 484 -16.58 -2.96 -14.28
N GLU A 485 -15.48 -2.71 -14.97
CA GLU A 485 -15.27 -2.90 -16.41
C GLU A 485 -14.30 -4.03 -16.74
N ARG A 486 -13.77 -4.77 -15.74
CA ARG A 486 -12.72 -5.77 -15.95
C ARG A 486 -13.07 -7.13 -15.38
N TYR A 487 -12.65 -8.17 -16.06
CA TYR A 487 -12.75 -9.57 -15.63
C TYR A 487 -11.62 -9.95 -14.66
N ALA A 488 -10.39 -9.57 -14.98
CA ALA A 488 -9.23 -9.94 -14.20
C ALA A 488 -8.89 -8.88 -13.12
N PRO A 489 -8.28 -9.34 -12.03
CA PRO A 489 -8.12 -10.73 -11.64
C PRO A 489 -9.39 -11.31 -11.00
N PHE A 490 -9.43 -12.62 -10.82
CA PHE A 490 -10.39 -13.24 -9.90
C PHE A 490 -10.04 -12.85 -8.45
N GLY A 491 -11.02 -12.84 -7.55
CA GLY A 491 -10.79 -12.53 -6.14
C GLY A 491 -10.35 -13.74 -5.34
N VAL A 492 -9.34 -13.59 -4.50
CA VAL A 492 -8.91 -14.60 -3.51
C VAL A 492 -9.07 -14.03 -2.11
N HIS A 493 -9.81 -14.70 -1.24
CA HIS A 493 -10.18 -14.25 0.08
C HIS A 493 -9.94 -15.36 1.11
N GLY A 494 -8.70 -15.57 1.50
CA GLY A 494 -8.28 -16.77 2.21
C GLY A 494 -8.50 -18.00 1.32
N ARG A 495 -9.35 -18.92 1.76
CA ARG A 495 -9.71 -20.14 0.97
C ARG A 495 -10.86 -19.92 -0.02
N LYS A 496 -11.43 -18.73 -0.12
CA LYS A 496 -12.57 -18.44 -1.01
C LYS A 496 -12.10 -17.76 -2.27
N VAL A 497 -12.64 -18.20 -3.40
CA VAL A 497 -12.34 -17.69 -4.74
C VAL A 497 -13.62 -17.20 -5.41
N SER A 498 -13.58 -16.02 -6.03
CA SER A 498 -14.71 -15.42 -6.75
C SER A 498 -14.28 -14.91 -8.12
N ALA A 499 -15.15 -15.05 -9.11
CA ALA A 499 -15.03 -14.34 -10.39
C ALA A 499 -15.75 -12.99 -10.34
N ARG A 500 -15.61 -12.20 -11.41
CA ARG A 500 -16.32 -10.94 -11.62
C ARG A 500 -17.32 -11.09 -12.77
N LYS A 501 -18.32 -10.20 -12.79
CA LYS A 501 -19.28 -10.09 -13.90
C LYS A 501 -19.40 -8.61 -14.26
N PRO A 502 -18.51 -8.06 -15.11
CA PRO A 502 -18.40 -6.65 -15.39
C PRO A 502 -19.38 -6.16 -16.47
N VAL A 503 -19.50 -4.82 -16.57
CA VAL A 503 -19.98 -4.13 -17.77
C VAL A 503 -18.85 -4.04 -18.81
N LYS A 504 -19.18 -3.72 -20.06
CA LYS A 504 -18.16 -3.40 -21.07
C LYS A 504 -17.42 -2.10 -20.69
N PRO A 505 -16.11 -2.02 -20.92
CA PRO A 505 -15.35 -0.80 -20.72
C PRO A 505 -15.90 0.39 -21.52
N LEU A 506 -15.81 1.58 -20.93
CA LEU A 506 -16.15 2.83 -21.60
C LEU A 506 -15.10 3.20 -22.63
N GLY A 507 -15.53 3.75 -23.75
CA GLY A 507 -14.63 4.14 -24.84
C GLY A 507 -13.79 2.97 -25.34
N GLU A 508 -12.50 3.19 -25.44
CA GLU A 508 -11.50 2.20 -25.84
C GLU A 508 -10.67 1.70 -24.64
N CYS A 509 -11.16 1.85 -23.39
CA CYS A 509 -10.41 1.41 -22.22
C CYS A 509 -10.19 -0.11 -22.23
N TRP A 510 -8.97 -0.52 -21.90
CA TRP A 510 -8.62 -1.92 -21.70
C TRP A 510 -8.26 -2.16 -20.23
N GLU A 511 -8.59 -3.35 -19.73
CA GLU A 511 -8.07 -3.76 -18.41
C GLU A 511 -6.55 -3.94 -18.44
N ASP A 512 -5.87 -3.55 -17.35
CA ASP A 512 -4.40 -3.61 -17.28
C ASP A 512 -3.84 -5.01 -17.56
N TRP A 513 -4.59 -6.06 -17.21
CA TRP A 513 -4.24 -7.43 -17.57
C TRP A 513 -4.12 -7.61 -19.08
N LYS A 514 -5.13 -7.17 -19.83
CA LYS A 514 -5.11 -7.22 -21.30
C LYS A 514 -3.96 -6.40 -21.86
N ILE A 515 -3.73 -5.19 -21.33
CA ILE A 515 -2.64 -4.31 -21.77
C ILE A 515 -1.28 -5.01 -21.56
N ALA A 516 -1.00 -5.52 -20.36
CA ALA A 516 0.27 -6.15 -20.04
C ALA A 516 0.52 -7.43 -20.85
N LEU A 517 -0.53 -8.26 -21.00
CA LEU A 517 -0.44 -9.50 -21.80
C LEU A 517 -0.23 -9.20 -23.29
N THR A 518 -0.92 -8.21 -23.85
CA THR A 518 -0.78 -7.82 -25.27
C THR A 518 0.60 -7.22 -25.53
N ILE A 519 1.10 -6.36 -24.65
CA ILE A 519 2.48 -5.83 -24.74
C ILE A 519 3.48 -6.99 -24.66
N GLY A 520 3.27 -7.95 -23.73
CA GLY A 520 4.13 -9.12 -23.58
C GLY A 520 4.21 -9.97 -24.84
N ALA A 521 3.09 -10.25 -25.47
CA ALA A 521 3.02 -10.95 -26.75
C ALA A 521 3.78 -10.18 -27.85
N ALA A 522 3.62 -8.85 -27.91
CA ALA A 522 4.23 -8.02 -28.94
C ALA A 522 5.76 -7.87 -28.77
N VAL A 523 6.27 -7.71 -27.52
CA VAL A 523 7.71 -7.55 -27.28
C VAL A 523 8.48 -8.86 -27.40
N THR A 524 7.83 -10.01 -27.16
CA THR A 524 8.49 -11.32 -27.22
C THR A 524 8.24 -12.06 -28.53
N GLY A 525 7.20 -11.70 -29.27
CA GLY A 525 6.73 -12.45 -30.43
C GLY A 525 6.02 -13.78 -30.06
N ASP A 526 5.74 -14.03 -28.78
CA ASP A 526 5.17 -15.27 -28.27
C ASP A 526 3.75 -15.01 -27.70
N SER A 527 2.76 -15.06 -28.58
CA SER A 527 1.36 -14.82 -28.24
C SER A 527 0.81 -15.86 -27.28
N ASP A 528 1.18 -17.14 -27.42
CA ASP A 528 0.67 -18.22 -26.60
C ASP A 528 1.14 -18.09 -25.15
N ARG A 529 2.37 -17.70 -24.94
CA ARG A 529 2.93 -17.40 -23.61
C ARG A 529 2.14 -16.31 -22.87
N PHE A 530 1.52 -15.42 -23.61
CA PHE A 530 0.71 -14.33 -23.08
C PHE A 530 -0.78 -14.50 -23.34
N PHE A 531 -1.24 -15.78 -23.51
CA PHE A 531 -2.64 -16.16 -23.61
C PHE A 531 -3.41 -15.44 -24.75
N GLY A 532 -2.72 -15.02 -25.82
CA GLY A 532 -3.31 -14.20 -26.88
C GLY A 532 -3.77 -12.81 -26.42
N GLY A 533 -3.27 -12.31 -25.27
CA GLY A 533 -3.75 -11.05 -24.67
C GLY A 533 -5.09 -11.19 -23.94
N ASP A 534 -5.59 -12.40 -23.70
CA ASP A 534 -6.91 -12.67 -23.09
C ASP A 534 -6.77 -12.80 -21.56
N PRO A 535 -7.34 -11.87 -20.78
CA PRO A 535 -7.29 -11.90 -19.31
C PRO A 535 -8.00 -13.09 -18.68
N VAL A 536 -9.10 -13.56 -19.30
CA VAL A 536 -9.86 -14.70 -18.77
C VAL A 536 -9.07 -15.99 -18.94
N LYS A 537 -8.46 -16.22 -20.11
CA LYS A 537 -7.56 -17.35 -20.33
C LYS A 537 -6.35 -17.34 -19.39
N ALA A 538 -5.81 -16.15 -19.12
CA ALA A 538 -4.73 -16.00 -18.15
C ALA A 538 -5.18 -16.34 -16.72
N CYS A 539 -6.39 -15.95 -16.32
CA CYS A 539 -6.98 -16.35 -15.04
C CYS A 539 -7.23 -17.87 -15.00
N ASP A 540 -7.76 -18.46 -16.08
CA ASP A 540 -8.04 -19.89 -16.18
C ASP A 540 -6.77 -20.74 -16.04
N SER A 541 -5.63 -20.28 -16.57
CA SER A 541 -4.35 -20.98 -16.40
C SER A 541 -3.97 -21.22 -14.93
N MET A 542 -4.37 -20.32 -14.04
CA MET A 542 -4.15 -20.45 -12.61
C MET A 542 -5.30 -21.16 -11.88
N LEU A 543 -6.54 -20.89 -12.28
CA LEU A 543 -7.72 -21.54 -11.71
C LEU A 543 -7.77 -23.03 -12.00
N ASN A 544 -7.31 -23.44 -13.19
CA ASN A 544 -7.20 -24.84 -13.56
C ASN A 544 -6.23 -25.62 -12.67
N ASP A 545 -5.13 -25.00 -12.24
CA ASP A 545 -4.23 -25.57 -11.23
C ASP A 545 -4.95 -25.86 -9.89
N TRP A 546 -6.07 -25.18 -9.65
CA TRP A 546 -6.91 -25.35 -8.45
C TRP A 546 -8.18 -26.16 -8.71
N GLY A 547 -8.27 -26.84 -9.86
CA GLY A 547 -9.39 -27.69 -10.22
C GLY A 547 -10.70 -26.94 -10.49
N THR A 548 -10.63 -25.70 -10.98
CA THR A 548 -11.79 -24.88 -11.31
C THR A 548 -11.50 -23.96 -12.51
N SER A 549 -12.51 -23.28 -13.02
CA SER A 549 -12.40 -22.33 -14.11
C SER A 549 -13.06 -20.98 -13.79
N TYR A 550 -12.75 -19.95 -14.56
CA TYR A 550 -13.38 -18.63 -14.44
C TYR A 550 -14.90 -18.73 -14.70
N ALA A 551 -15.29 -19.48 -15.72
CA ALA A 551 -16.69 -19.69 -16.07
C ALA A 551 -17.49 -20.39 -14.96
N GLU A 552 -16.92 -21.42 -14.33
CA GLU A 552 -17.53 -22.08 -13.17
C GLU A 552 -17.69 -21.10 -11.99
N ARG A 553 -16.65 -20.31 -11.65
CA ARG A 553 -16.74 -19.32 -10.59
C ARG A 553 -17.76 -18.23 -10.90
N GLN A 554 -17.87 -17.81 -12.16
CA GLN A 554 -18.86 -16.81 -12.58
C GLN A 554 -20.29 -17.37 -12.51
N ALA A 555 -20.51 -18.64 -12.88
CA ALA A 555 -21.81 -19.30 -12.78
C ALA A 555 -22.30 -19.46 -11.33
N MET A 556 -21.39 -19.45 -10.35
CA MET A 556 -21.73 -19.55 -8.92
C MET A 556 -22.18 -18.22 -8.30
N LEU A 557 -21.95 -17.09 -8.97
CA LEU A 557 -22.35 -15.77 -8.44
C LEU A 557 -23.85 -15.71 -8.10
N PRO A 558 -24.23 -15.11 -6.97
CA PRO A 558 -23.44 -14.30 -6.03
C PRO A 558 -22.59 -15.07 -5.02
N ASN A 559 -22.65 -16.40 -4.99
CA ASN A 559 -21.93 -17.19 -3.98
C ASN A 559 -20.41 -17.17 -4.21
N VAL A 560 -19.67 -17.11 -3.10
CA VAL A 560 -18.21 -17.19 -3.07
C VAL A 560 -17.83 -18.46 -2.32
N ASN A 561 -17.42 -19.48 -3.02
CA ASN A 561 -17.19 -20.80 -2.43
C ASN A 561 -15.73 -21.02 -2.02
N VAL A 562 -15.57 -21.90 -1.04
CA VAL A 562 -14.26 -22.40 -0.63
C VAL A 562 -13.62 -23.18 -1.78
N CYS A 563 -12.38 -22.86 -2.09
CA CYS A 563 -11.54 -23.67 -2.94
C CYS A 563 -10.86 -24.74 -2.07
N GLU A 564 -11.19 -25.99 -2.27
CA GLU A 564 -10.67 -27.09 -1.45
C GLU A 564 -9.18 -27.35 -1.66
N TRP A 565 -8.63 -26.86 -2.76
CA TRP A 565 -7.20 -26.93 -3.04
C TRP A 565 -6.34 -26.19 -1.98
N PHE A 566 -6.88 -25.13 -1.35
CA PHE A 566 -6.19 -24.46 -0.28
C PHE A 566 -6.25 -25.30 1.02
N PRO A 567 -5.11 -25.58 1.64
CA PRO A 567 -5.08 -26.35 2.88
C PRO A 567 -5.86 -25.63 3.99
N ALA A 568 -6.39 -26.43 4.91
CA ALA A 568 -6.99 -25.86 6.13
C ALA A 568 -5.91 -25.12 6.93
N PRO A 569 -6.26 -23.99 7.59
CA PRO A 569 -5.32 -23.25 8.42
C PRO A 569 -4.65 -24.16 9.47
N GLN A 570 -3.34 -24.10 9.54
CA GLN A 570 -2.54 -24.88 10.48
C GLN A 570 -1.83 -23.96 11.49
N LYS A 571 -1.46 -24.50 12.62
CA LYS A 571 -0.67 -23.85 13.65
C LYS A 571 0.63 -24.63 13.90
N GLU A 572 1.61 -23.92 14.47
CA GLU A 572 2.95 -24.46 14.72
C GLU A 572 3.59 -25.05 13.45
N LYS A 573 3.40 -24.37 12.34
CA LYS A 573 3.92 -24.78 11.04
C LYS A 573 5.45 -24.94 11.06
N PHE A 574 6.13 -24.11 11.85
CA PHE A 574 7.57 -24.19 12.03
C PHE A 574 7.99 -25.54 12.63
N ALA A 575 7.29 -26.05 13.64
CA ALA A 575 7.60 -27.34 14.27
C ALA A 575 7.30 -28.53 13.35
N LYS A 576 6.32 -28.38 12.46
CA LYS A 576 5.86 -29.41 11.52
C LYS A 576 6.63 -29.44 10.20
N GLY A 577 7.66 -28.60 10.03
CA GLY A 577 8.40 -28.50 8.76
C GLY A 577 7.62 -27.87 7.62
N LEU A 578 6.53 -27.15 7.90
CA LEU A 578 5.66 -26.59 6.87
C LEU A 578 6.09 -25.21 6.38
N LEU A 579 7.04 -24.55 7.05
CA LEU A 579 7.51 -23.22 6.63
C LEU A 579 8.69 -23.31 5.66
N ARG A 580 9.68 -24.12 5.96
CA ARG A 580 10.91 -24.22 5.18
C ARG A 580 10.70 -24.96 3.86
N PHE A 581 11.45 -24.59 2.84
CA PHE A 581 11.38 -25.24 1.51
C PHE A 581 12.00 -26.63 1.49
N ASP A 582 12.86 -26.97 2.51
CA ASP A 582 13.51 -28.27 2.67
C ASP A 582 12.74 -29.23 3.59
N ASP A 583 11.49 -28.91 3.94
CA ASP A 583 10.58 -29.68 4.78
C ASP A 583 11.08 -29.97 6.21
N LYS A 584 12.15 -29.31 6.64
CA LYS A 584 12.66 -29.43 8.01
C LYS A 584 11.93 -28.49 8.96
N PRO A 585 11.80 -28.85 10.25
CA PRO A 585 11.36 -27.91 11.27
C PRO A 585 12.22 -26.65 11.30
N GLY A 586 11.59 -25.49 11.55
CA GLY A 586 12.25 -24.19 11.65
C GLY A 586 11.64 -23.12 10.78
N PHE A 587 12.38 -22.03 10.63
CA PHE A 587 11.99 -20.78 9.95
C PHE A 587 12.79 -20.59 8.67
N ARG A 588 12.34 -19.70 7.78
CA ARG A 588 13.03 -19.39 6.50
C ARG A 588 14.21 -18.43 6.64
N THR A 589 14.74 -18.28 7.83
CA THR A 589 15.95 -17.49 8.10
C THR A 589 17.22 -18.29 7.74
N PRO A 590 18.37 -17.66 7.58
CA PRO A 590 19.65 -18.38 7.34
C PRO A 590 19.99 -19.39 8.42
N SER A 591 19.71 -19.10 9.70
CA SER A 591 19.94 -20.02 10.83
C SER A 591 18.90 -21.14 10.94
N GLY A 592 17.77 -21.04 10.27
CA GLY A 592 16.60 -21.88 10.47
C GLY A 592 15.85 -21.59 11.78
N LYS A 593 16.25 -20.59 12.54
CA LYS A 593 15.64 -20.11 13.78
C LYS A 593 15.15 -18.67 13.64
N ILE A 594 14.34 -18.20 14.57
CA ILE A 594 14.04 -16.76 14.68
C ILE A 594 15.32 -16.02 15.06
N GLU A 595 15.70 -15.01 14.28
CA GLU A 595 16.92 -14.24 14.48
C GLU A 595 16.64 -12.94 15.24
N PHE A 596 16.89 -12.89 16.54
CA PHE A 596 16.95 -11.65 17.30
C PHE A 596 18.11 -10.79 16.79
N PHE A 597 19.24 -11.43 16.55
CA PHE A 597 20.38 -10.86 15.84
C PHE A 597 20.33 -11.33 14.38
N SER A 598 19.99 -10.44 13.46
CA SER A 598 19.89 -10.78 12.03
C SER A 598 21.27 -10.95 11.40
N SER A 599 21.54 -12.16 10.96
CA SER A 599 22.76 -12.51 10.23
C SER A 599 22.86 -11.77 8.89
N ILE A 600 21.73 -11.50 8.24
CA ILE A 600 21.68 -10.75 6.97
C ILE A 600 22.07 -9.29 7.19
N GLN A 601 21.52 -8.61 8.20
CA GLN A 601 21.92 -7.22 8.51
C GLN A 601 23.42 -7.13 8.81
N ALA A 602 23.92 -8.04 9.65
CA ALA A 602 25.34 -8.10 10.02
C ALA A 602 26.24 -8.34 8.79
N LYS A 603 25.84 -9.21 7.87
CA LYS A 603 26.54 -9.46 6.59
C LYS A 603 26.71 -8.18 5.77
N HIS A 604 25.74 -7.26 5.83
CA HIS A 604 25.78 -5.98 5.12
C HIS A 604 26.34 -4.82 5.96
N GLY A 605 27.00 -5.10 7.09
CA GLY A 605 27.61 -4.09 7.95
C GLY A 605 26.63 -3.27 8.78
N GLN A 606 25.37 -3.69 8.86
CA GLN A 606 24.37 -3.09 9.72
C GLN A 606 24.33 -3.82 11.07
N PRO A 607 23.95 -3.15 12.17
CA PRO A 607 23.71 -3.83 13.44
C PRO A 607 22.76 -5.01 13.29
N GLY A 608 23.13 -6.21 13.72
CA GLY A 608 22.27 -7.39 13.65
C GLY A 608 21.03 -7.29 14.54
N LEU A 609 21.16 -6.67 15.73
CA LEU A 609 20.03 -6.33 16.58
C LEU A 609 19.25 -5.15 16.00
N PRO A 610 17.93 -5.04 16.27
CA PRO A 610 17.12 -3.87 15.89
C PRO A 610 17.43 -2.69 16.81
N VAL A 611 18.61 -2.11 16.66
CA VAL A 611 19.08 -1.00 17.51
C VAL A 611 18.16 0.22 17.38
N TYR A 612 17.93 0.90 18.49
CA TYR A 612 17.22 2.17 18.49
C TYR A 612 18.14 3.31 18.08
N VAL A 613 17.67 4.16 17.20
CA VAL A 613 18.30 5.41 16.79
C VAL A 613 17.34 6.56 17.10
N GLU A 614 17.85 7.59 17.79
CA GLU A 614 17.04 8.76 18.12
C GLU A 614 16.54 9.47 16.85
N PRO A 615 15.26 9.88 16.81
CA PRO A 615 14.73 10.61 15.65
C PRO A 615 15.37 11.98 15.49
N PRO A 616 15.39 12.54 14.26
CA PRO A 616 15.83 13.93 14.05
C PRO A 616 15.09 14.88 14.98
N LYS A 617 15.83 15.76 15.65
CA LYS A 617 15.28 16.69 16.64
C LYS A 617 14.76 17.97 15.96
N PRO A 618 13.60 18.51 16.39
CA PRO A 618 13.15 19.83 15.97
C PRO A 618 14.19 20.89 16.26
N THR A 619 14.27 21.89 15.41
CA THR A 619 15.14 23.07 15.56
C THR A 619 14.32 24.29 15.92
N LYS A 620 14.98 25.40 16.24
CA LYS A 620 14.30 26.69 16.50
C LYS A 620 13.52 27.19 15.29
N ASP A 621 14.06 26.98 14.08
CA ASP A 621 13.45 27.44 12.84
C ASP A 621 12.39 26.46 12.29
N TYR A 622 12.47 25.17 12.66
CA TYR A 622 11.57 24.11 12.26
C TYR A 622 11.15 23.29 13.49
N PRO A 623 10.29 23.85 14.36
CA PRO A 623 10.00 23.26 15.67
C PRO A 623 8.94 22.17 15.67
N LEU A 624 8.26 21.91 14.54
CA LEU A 624 7.17 20.95 14.44
C LEU A 624 7.57 19.73 13.63
N LYS A 625 7.24 18.54 14.12
CA LYS A 625 7.35 17.29 13.36
C LYS A 625 6.20 17.13 12.39
N LEU A 626 6.49 16.94 11.11
CA LEU A 626 5.51 16.59 10.09
C LEU A 626 5.24 15.08 10.12
N ILE A 627 3.99 14.70 10.31
CA ILE A 627 3.49 13.34 10.10
C ILE A 627 2.75 13.35 8.78
N ASN A 628 3.36 12.75 7.77
CA ASN A 628 2.84 12.80 6.41
C ASN A 628 2.27 11.43 5.99
N GLY A 629 1.12 11.43 5.34
CA GLY A 629 0.50 10.21 4.82
C GLY A 629 -0.73 9.71 5.57
N THR A 630 -1.27 10.48 6.49
CA THR A 630 -2.49 10.12 7.23
C THR A 630 -3.68 9.94 6.29
N ARG A 631 -4.31 8.78 6.34
CA ARG A 631 -5.58 8.53 5.64
C ARG A 631 -6.75 9.06 6.44
N ARG A 632 -7.78 9.53 5.74
CA ARG A 632 -9.04 10.01 6.33
C ARG A 632 -10.20 9.09 5.93
N PRO A 633 -11.35 9.13 6.63
CA PRO A 633 -12.48 8.27 6.31
C PRO A 633 -13.04 8.44 4.89
N TYR A 634 -12.89 9.63 4.33
CA TYR A 634 -13.43 10.04 3.04
C TYR A 634 -12.37 10.33 1.99
N ILE A 635 -11.08 10.17 2.31
CA ILE A 635 -9.99 10.39 1.38
C ILE A 635 -9.24 9.08 1.17
N THR A 636 -9.04 8.73 -0.10
CA THR A 636 -8.24 7.60 -0.54
C THR A 636 -6.81 8.03 -0.87
N HIS A 637 -6.08 7.18 -1.55
CA HIS A 637 -4.79 7.53 -2.14
C HIS A 637 -4.90 8.76 -3.06
N SER A 638 -3.80 9.45 -3.24
CA SER A 638 -3.70 10.66 -4.08
C SER A 638 -4.31 10.50 -5.46
N LYS A 639 -4.20 9.30 -6.04
CA LYS A 639 -4.67 9.00 -7.39
C LYS A 639 -6.19 9.16 -7.59
N THR A 640 -6.98 8.92 -6.56
CA THR A 640 -8.45 9.02 -6.62
C THR A 640 -8.99 10.32 -6.05
N ARG A 641 -8.13 11.14 -5.45
CA ARG A 641 -8.53 12.42 -4.89
C ARG A 641 -8.88 13.41 -6.01
N GLY A 642 -9.99 14.10 -5.87
CA GLY A 642 -10.50 15.01 -6.89
C GLY A 642 -11.31 14.34 -8.01
N ASP A 643 -11.24 13.02 -8.15
CA ASP A 643 -12.00 12.28 -9.16
C ASP A 643 -13.35 11.79 -8.64
N GLN A 644 -13.63 12.01 -7.38
CA GLN A 644 -14.85 11.64 -6.68
C GLN A 644 -15.45 12.87 -6.00
N PRO A 645 -16.28 13.64 -6.70
CA PRO A 645 -16.83 14.92 -6.23
C PRO A 645 -17.47 14.84 -4.85
N TYR A 646 -18.21 13.76 -4.56
CA TYR A 646 -18.84 13.52 -3.26
C TYR A 646 -17.83 13.52 -2.09
N LEU A 647 -16.66 12.93 -2.29
CA LEU A 647 -15.61 12.91 -1.26
C LEU A 647 -14.85 14.24 -1.19
N LEU A 648 -14.68 14.90 -2.33
CA LEU A 648 -14.01 16.20 -2.40
C LEU A 648 -14.81 17.30 -1.68
N GLU A 649 -16.15 17.23 -1.71
CA GLU A 649 -17.01 18.17 -0.96
C GLU A 649 -16.77 18.10 0.55
N LEU A 650 -16.41 16.93 1.08
CA LEU A 650 -16.15 16.75 2.52
C LEU A 650 -14.83 17.38 2.98
N GLU A 651 -13.83 17.44 2.11
CA GLU A 651 -12.55 18.10 2.34
C GLU A 651 -11.99 18.61 0.99
N PRO A 652 -12.35 19.86 0.60
CA PRO A 652 -12.05 20.39 -0.74
C PRO A 652 -10.62 20.88 -0.93
N GLU A 653 -9.86 21.06 0.16
CA GLU A 653 -8.46 21.47 0.13
C GLU A 653 -7.66 20.71 1.21
N SER A 654 -6.34 20.75 1.12
CA SER A 654 -5.44 20.14 2.10
C SER A 654 -5.69 20.68 3.50
N VAL A 655 -5.87 19.77 4.46
CA VAL A 655 -6.11 20.08 5.87
C VAL A 655 -5.01 19.46 6.71
N ILE A 656 -4.39 20.28 7.57
CA ILE A 656 -3.47 19.80 8.60
C ILE A 656 -4.15 19.81 9.96
N ASN A 657 -3.90 18.77 10.76
CA ASN A 657 -4.28 18.75 12.17
C ASN A 657 -3.15 19.31 13.01
N MET A 658 -3.47 20.22 13.92
CA MET A 658 -2.52 20.90 14.80
C MET A 658 -3.07 20.95 16.23
N HIS A 659 -2.20 20.74 17.22
CA HIS A 659 -2.59 20.85 18.62
C HIS A 659 -2.97 22.30 18.98
N PRO A 660 -3.97 22.55 19.88
CA PRO A 660 -4.38 23.89 20.27
C PRO A 660 -3.24 24.78 20.77
N LYS A 661 -2.30 24.21 21.52
CA LYS A 661 -1.11 24.94 22.01
C LYS A 661 -0.25 25.44 20.84
N ASP A 662 0.06 24.59 19.87
CA ASP A 662 0.92 24.94 18.74
C ASP A 662 0.25 25.97 17.81
N ALA A 663 -1.07 25.91 17.68
CA ALA A 663 -1.87 26.89 16.96
C ALA A 663 -1.85 28.25 17.70
N GLN A 664 -2.07 28.25 19.02
CA GLN A 664 -2.04 29.44 19.84
C GLN A 664 -0.68 30.13 19.81
N ASP A 665 0.41 29.36 19.94
CA ASP A 665 1.80 29.88 19.91
C ASP A 665 2.11 30.60 18.58
N ARG A 666 1.33 30.33 17.51
CA ARG A 666 1.44 30.92 16.16
C ARG A 666 0.33 31.89 15.80
N GLY A 667 -0.57 32.20 16.74
CA GLY A 667 -1.73 33.07 16.48
C GLY A 667 -2.72 32.50 15.46
N LEU A 668 -2.74 31.17 15.29
CA LEU A 668 -3.60 30.47 14.34
C LEU A 668 -4.93 30.03 14.97
N LYS A 669 -5.99 30.02 14.16
CA LYS A 669 -7.35 29.58 14.53
C LYS A 669 -7.82 28.48 13.60
N GLU A 670 -8.89 27.78 14.04
CA GLU A 670 -9.62 26.83 13.20
C GLU A 670 -9.97 27.45 11.85
N GLY A 671 -9.63 26.75 10.77
CA GLY A 671 -9.93 27.17 9.40
C GLY A 671 -8.96 28.16 8.77
N ASP A 672 -7.96 28.67 9.50
CA ASP A 672 -6.95 29.56 8.92
C ASP A 672 -6.16 28.84 7.81
N ARG A 673 -5.87 29.56 6.73
CA ARG A 673 -4.93 29.11 5.70
C ARG A 673 -3.51 29.37 6.15
N VAL A 674 -2.65 28.42 5.89
CA VAL A 674 -1.25 28.43 6.31
C VAL A 674 -0.32 27.97 5.21
N TRP A 675 0.95 28.33 5.35
CA TRP A 675 2.06 27.74 4.64
C TRP A 675 2.85 26.83 5.57
N MET A 676 3.06 25.58 5.16
CA MET A 676 4.05 24.70 5.72
C MET A 676 5.40 24.95 5.03
N ILE A 677 6.46 25.09 5.80
CA ILE A 677 7.81 25.38 5.34
C ILE A 677 8.75 24.30 5.83
N SER A 678 9.49 23.68 4.92
CA SER A 678 10.49 22.65 5.20
C SER A 678 11.87 23.14 4.75
N PRO A 679 12.96 22.78 5.44
CA PRO A 679 14.32 23.09 4.98
C PRO A 679 14.70 22.34 3.70
N TYR A 680 13.92 21.36 3.30
CA TYR A 680 14.19 20.47 2.16
C TYR A 680 13.43 20.86 0.90
N ALA A 681 12.37 21.67 1.01
CA ALA A 681 11.54 22.06 -0.13
C ALA A 681 11.86 23.48 -0.59
N ALA A 682 12.01 23.67 -1.88
CA ALA A 682 12.15 24.99 -2.48
C ALA A 682 10.83 25.80 -2.43
N THR A 683 9.70 25.12 -2.34
CA THR A 683 8.36 25.72 -2.33
C THR A 683 7.65 25.51 -0.98
N LYS A 684 6.82 26.46 -0.61
CA LYS A 684 5.93 26.36 0.55
C LYS A 684 4.70 25.52 0.16
N VAL A 685 4.15 24.76 1.13
CA VAL A 685 2.97 23.95 0.92
C VAL A 685 1.77 24.55 1.64
N ARG A 686 0.71 24.81 0.91
CA ARG A 686 -0.53 25.42 1.42
C ARG A 686 -1.45 24.38 2.04
N ALA A 687 -2.02 24.74 3.19
CA ALA A 687 -3.05 23.92 3.84
C ALA A 687 -4.01 24.80 4.65
N ARG A 688 -5.11 24.18 5.12
CA ARG A 688 -6.00 24.76 6.13
C ARG A 688 -5.76 24.10 7.48
N VAL A 689 -5.74 24.89 8.55
CA VAL A 689 -5.57 24.38 9.91
C VAL A 689 -6.88 23.82 10.45
N ARG A 690 -6.80 22.61 11.03
CA ARG A 690 -7.80 22.05 11.94
C ARG A 690 -7.16 21.97 13.32
N VAL A 691 -7.70 22.73 14.26
CA VAL A 691 -7.23 22.75 15.65
C VAL A 691 -7.85 21.57 16.40
N THR A 692 -7.03 20.65 16.91
CA THR A 692 -7.54 19.42 17.50
C THR A 692 -6.56 18.78 18.50
N ILE A 693 -7.09 18.16 19.54
CA ILE A 693 -6.33 17.36 20.50
C ILE A 693 -5.98 15.95 20.00
N LEU A 694 -6.33 15.64 18.74
CA LEU A 694 -5.92 14.40 18.07
C LEU A 694 -4.39 14.28 18.03
N CYS A 695 -3.71 15.40 17.77
CA CYS A 695 -2.26 15.52 17.74
C CYS A 695 -1.70 15.85 19.11
N GLN A 696 -0.47 15.43 19.38
CA GLN A 696 0.35 15.92 20.48
C GLN A 696 0.90 17.32 20.16
N PRO A 697 1.26 18.13 21.17
CA PRO A 697 2.06 19.32 20.94
C PRO A 697 3.38 19.00 20.24
N GLY A 698 3.82 19.88 19.34
CA GLY A 698 5.06 19.72 18.58
C GLY A 698 4.94 18.86 17.31
N MET A 699 3.73 18.46 16.90
CA MET A 699 3.53 17.73 15.65
C MET A 699 2.41 18.31 14.80
N VAL A 700 2.53 18.13 13.49
CA VAL A 700 1.52 18.44 12.48
C VAL A 700 1.19 17.16 11.71
N ASP A 701 -0.09 16.81 11.65
CA ASP A 701 -0.59 15.66 10.93
C ASP A 701 -1.19 16.08 9.59
N ALA A 702 -0.48 15.78 8.50
CA ALA A 702 -0.82 16.15 7.13
C ALA A 702 -1.14 14.92 6.27
N GLN A 703 -1.65 15.16 5.07
CA GLN A 703 -1.98 14.12 4.12
C GLN A 703 -1.36 14.42 2.76
N TYR A 704 -0.63 13.47 2.21
CA TYR A 704 -0.06 13.56 0.86
C TYR A 704 -1.12 13.36 -0.24
N GLY A 705 -0.72 13.68 -1.47
CA GLY A 705 -1.47 13.42 -2.68
C GLY A 705 -2.48 14.50 -3.05
N TRP A 706 -2.38 15.67 -2.47
CA TRP A 706 -2.91 16.90 -3.03
C TRP A 706 -2.04 17.35 -4.20
N ARG A 707 -2.51 18.30 -5.00
CA ARG A 707 -1.81 18.78 -6.20
C ARG A 707 -1.37 20.22 -6.07
N GLY A 708 -0.41 20.61 -6.89
CA GLY A 708 0.10 21.97 -6.95
C GLY A 708 0.72 22.39 -5.61
N ASP A 709 0.37 23.58 -5.14
CA ASP A 709 0.87 24.18 -3.92
C ASP A 709 0.42 23.47 -2.61
N GLN A 710 -0.36 22.40 -2.72
CA GLN A 710 -0.85 21.62 -1.57
C GLN A 710 -0.17 20.24 -1.46
N GLU A 711 0.81 19.92 -2.31
CA GLU A 711 1.48 18.62 -2.31
C GLU A 711 2.57 18.55 -1.24
N THR A 712 2.36 17.68 -0.25
CA THR A 712 3.26 17.56 0.90
C THR A 712 4.51 16.72 0.64
N GLN A 713 4.51 15.87 -0.40
CA GLN A 713 5.67 15.02 -0.73
C GLN A 713 6.89 15.83 -1.20
N VAL A 714 6.68 17.07 -1.68
CA VAL A 714 7.78 17.99 -2.02
C VAL A 714 8.64 18.36 -0.79
N MET A 715 8.10 18.20 0.43
CA MET A 715 8.80 18.46 1.68
C MET A 715 9.63 17.28 2.18
N ILE A 716 9.48 16.09 1.56
CA ILE A 716 10.14 14.86 1.98
C ILE A 716 11.43 14.70 1.18
N PRO A 717 12.62 14.80 1.83
CA PRO A 717 13.89 14.72 1.11
C PRO A 717 14.19 13.28 0.67
N ARG A 718 14.69 13.12 -0.54
CA ARG A 718 15.16 11.82 -1.05
C ARG A 718 16.47 11.34 -0.41
N LYS A 719 17.11 12.12 0.42
CA LYS A 719 18.37 11.76 1.11
C LYS A 719 18.17 11.00 2.43
N ASN A 720 16.96 11.00 2.96
CA ASN A 720 16.62 10.35 4.23
C ASN A 720 15.89 9.04 3.97
N TRP A 721 16.67 7.99 3.73
CA TRP A 721 16.16 6.63 3.58
C TRP A 721 16.43 5.81 4.83
N ASP A 722 15.51 4.89 5.13
CA ASP A 722 15.82 3.81 6.06
C ASP A 722 16.96 2.96 5.47
N PRO A 723 18.10 2.79 6.16
CA PRO A 723 19.29 2.18 5.58
C PRO A 723 19.15 0.68 5.31
N ILE A 724 18.13 0.05 5.84
CA ILE A 724 17.88 -1.39 5.72
C ILE A 724 16.91 -1.67 4.58
N SER A 725 15.80 -0.95 4.53
CA SER A 725 14.74 -1.17 3.54
C SER A 725 14.84 -0.26 2.32
N GLY A 726 15.57 0.85 2.38
CA GLY A 726 15.56 1.86 1.32
C GLY A 726 14.24 2.64 1.23
N TYR A 727 13.44 2.66 2.30
CA TYR A 727 12.17 3.37 2.33
C TYR A 727 12.31 4.84 2.74
N PRO A 728 11.42 5.72 2.23
CA PRO A 728 11.49 7.14 2.56
C PRO A 728 11.01 7.40 4.00
N CYS A 729 11.73 8.28 4.70
CA CYS A 729 11.43 8.69 6.07
C CYS A 729 10.41 9.83 6.09
N CYS A 730 9.18 9.54 5.66
CA CYS A 730 8.12 10.54 5.51
C CYS A 730 7.66 11.17 6.82
N ASN A 731 7.96 10.55 7.98
CA ASN A 731 7.52 10.99 9.31
C ASN A 731 8.63 11.62 10.16
N ASP A 732 9.77 11.94 9.56
CA ASP A 732 10.92 12.50 10.28
C ASP A 732 11.30 13.93 9.87
N VAL A 733 10.48 14.55 9.06
CA VAL A 733 10.72 15.92 8.60
C VAL A 733 10.27 16.92 9.66
N CYS A 734 11.12 17.91 9.96
CA CYS A 734 10.76 19.03 10.80
C CYS A 734 10.36 20.23 9.93
N ILE A 735 9.30 20.93 10.32
CA ILE A 735 8.71 22.05 9.56
C ILE A 735 8.37 23.22 10.47
N GLU A 736 8.11 24.36 9.85
CA GLU A 736 7.39 25.48 10.46
C GLU A 736 6.05 25.69 9.74
N VAL A 737 5.06 26.20 10.48
CA VAL A 737 3.73 26.55 9.98
C VAL A 737 3.47 28.02 10.26
N VAL A 738 3.27 28.80 9.20
CA VAL A 738 3.00 30.22 9.30
C VAL A 738 1.66 30.58 8.65
N LYS A 739 1.00 31.61 9.14
CA LYS A 739 -0.25 32.10 8.55
C LYS A 739 -0.02 32.51 7.10
N ALA A 740 -0.87 32.06 6.20
CA ALA A 740 -0.88 32.59 4.85
C ALA A 740 -1.57 33.96 4.84
N ASP A 741 -0.91 34.97 4.27
CA ASP A 741 -1.55 36.26 4.06
C ASP A 741 -2.80 36.06 3.19
N GLU A 742 -3.89 36.75 3.51
CA GLU A 742 -5.06 36.76 2.63
C GLU A 742 -4.62 37.33 1.27
N GLU A 743 -4.67 36.51 0.23
CA GLU A 743 -4.55 37.01 -1.13
C GLU A 743 -5.58 38.12 -1.30
N LYS A 744 -5.15 39.38 -1.47
CA LYS A 744 -6.01 40.45 -1.93
C LYS A 744 -6.63 39.93 -3.23
N LYS A 745 -7.92 39.56 -3.18
CA LYS A 745 -8.68 39.29 -4.38
C LYS A 745 -8.49 40.50 -5.28
N SER A 746 -7.68 40.35 -6.32
CA SER A 746 -7.70 41.28 -7.44
C SER A 746 -9.12 41.25 -8.03
N ALA A 747 -9.82 42.32 -7.84
CA ALA A 747 -11.17 42.54 -8.30
C ALA A 747 -11.30 42.43 -9.84
#